data_85a73a1a252b93eeb24ed0fd24d7c254
#
_entry.id   85a73a1a252b93eeb24ed0fd24d7c254
#
_cell.length_a   1.000
_cell.length_b   1.000
_cell.length_c   1.000
_cell.angle_alpha   90.00
_cell.angle_beta   90.00
_cell.angle_gamma   90.00
#
_symmetry.space_group_name_H-M   'P 1'
#
loop_
_entity.id
_entity.type
_entity.pdbx_description
1 polymer ?
#
loop_
_entity_poly.entity_id
_entity_poly.type
_entity_poly.pdbx_seq_one_letter_code
_entity_poly.pdbx_strand_id
1 'polypeptide(L)'
;MPDHFASRLLKDSNATRGVITLVVIFLISLLGCFLLSTREGEIPVNDGVMDLPVEGFSSKFLGLYGEALLDVDPELTISQISGLDGWQRLNTRYIGFGAISKPVWIRVQLRNLKNEPILVRFDTRRVAFKRMEFFLTPDAGQTVTQFLDYAYEAPFSERPVNHRILVADAELQPNEETTLYVHYEGLYNSVLPMRISHPAAFELADKYEMFWASLFYGLIGATFFLTILTWWLTGWRLSMSFGLFLFTSLLSVWSVEGYVDQLVIPTKNAVTAHLTDTIYLWTYGAILLLSRNLFDIKVKAPILDRLLRWAIIAIFVFSFYHLFIGVDSRNVFVPIALSCRVSSLALHAAVGGWAIFNQEKGGTVFTMSAVLLTMASAYMVVDETFGFPFGGIPFTLRWLVTIEAIAFAAAIVLNVAGVKRERDAALVADLRTTREKLRLNEALRDSQSAYEQARLRAFEYRNRLQSVSHDILQPLSSLKSALQENLPPNSEARKPLAEAFEYLQGLAQQNLPAAKQMKDAQAEANETPITLVLDSVLAMFINEAASKGIELKLHPQIEDTVSCDPVLLMRAVSNLVANAIRYTQDGTVTIAAEMAEGDVVIKVRDSGLGMSRPEIEKVLQRGVSGAQSNGSGLGLSIVQEAVDELGGSFDLTSKPGNGTTARIQVRVQLTPKIG
;
A
#
# COMPACT_ATOMS: atom_id res chain seq x y z
N MET A 1 -1.94 -22.22 -13.15
CA MET A 1 -1.45 -20.90 -12.69
C MET A 1 -1.57 -19.76 -13.70
N PRO A 2 -1.51 -19.93 -15.03
CA PRO A 2 -1.72 -18.83 -16.01
C PRO A 2 -3.14 -18.26 -16.03
N ASP A 3 -4.18 -19.08 -15.87
CA ASP A 3 -5.58 -18.65 -15.97
C ASP A 3 -6.05 -17.75 -14.80
N HIS A 4 -5.39 -17.83 -13.64
CA HIS A 4 -5.68 -16.96 -12.51
C HIS A 4 -5.11 -15.54 -12.67
N PHE A 5 -4.10 -15.36 -13.51
CA PHE A 5 -3.48 -14.05 -13.76
C PHE A 5 -4.37 -13.19 -14.67
N ALA A 6 -4.87 -13.77 -15.76
CA ALA A 6 -5.76 -13.08 -16.70
C ALA A 6 -7.12 -12.72 -16.08
N SER A 7 -7.70 -13.61 -15.25
CA SER A 7 -8.99 -13.36 -14.59
C SER A 7 -8.91 -12.29 -13.47
N ARG A 8 -7.73 -12.08 -12.87
CA ARG A 8 -7.53 -11.04 -11.85
C ARG A 8 -7.37 -9.65 -12.44
N LEU A 9 -6.76 -9.53 -13.64
CA LEU A 9 -6.65 -8.26 -14.38
C LEU A 9 -8.02 -7.66 -14.76
N LEU A 10 -9.05 -8.48 -14.88
CA LEU A 10 -10.38 -8.08 -15.36
C LEU A 10 -11.38 -7.71 -14.24
N LYS A 11 -11.02 -7.90 -12.97
CA LYS A 11 -11.99 -7.74 -11.85
C LYS A 11 -12.19 -6.31 -11.34
N ASP A 12 -11.27 -5.38 -11.65
CA ASP A 12 -11.43 -3.94 -11.35
C ASP A 12 -11.92 -3.20 -12.61
N SER A 13 -13.18 -3.44 -12.99
CA SER A 13 -13.67 -3.20 -14.34
C SER A 13 -13.67 -1.75 -14.84
N ASN A 14 -13.77 -0.74 -13.98
CA ASN A 14 -13.88 0.66 -14.43
C ASN A 14 -12.53 1.40 -14.48
N ALA A 15 -11.65 1.22 -13.48
CA ALA A 15 -10.32 1.81 -13.49
C ALA A 15 -9.43 1.15 -14.56
N THR A 16 -9.53 -0.18 -14.69
CA THR A 16 -8.79 -0.96 -15.70
C THR A 16 -9.25 -0.60 -17.11
N ARG A 17 -10.54 -0.40 -17.35
CA ARG A 17 -11.07 0.06 -18.65
C ARG A 17 -10.59 1.46 -18.99
N GLY A 18 -10.61 2.40 -18.05
CA GLY A 18 -10.10 3.77 -18.25
C GLY A 18 -8.63 3.79 -18.64
N VAL A 19 -7.81 2.97 -17.97
CA VAL A 19 -6.37 2.87 -18.25
C VAL A 19 -6.11 2.16 -19.57
N ILE A 20 -6.81 1.05 -19.87
CA ILE A 20 -6.72 0.38 -21.18
C ILE A 20 -7.11 1.35 -22.29
N THR A 21 -8.17 2.13 -22.11
CA THR A 21 -8.59 3.16 -23.08
C THR A 21 -7.51 4.21 -23.31
N LEU A 22 -6.87 4.73 -22.23
CA LEU A 22 -5.76 5.68 -22.34
C LEU A 22 -4.54 5.07 -23.05
N VAL A 23 -4.20 3.82 -22.77
CA VAL A 23 -3.09 3.11 -23.43
C VAL A 23 -3.42 2.85 -24.88
N VAL A 24 -4.65 2.45 -25.21
CA VAL A 24 -5.09 2.25 -26.60
C VAL A 24 -5.09 3.58 -27.38
N ILE A 25 -5.60 4.66 -26.80
CA ILE A 25 -5.54 6.01 -27.40
C ILE A 25 -4.08 6.40 -27.63
N PHE A 26 -3.20 6.14 -26.67
CA PHE A 26 -1.78 6.41 -26.80
C PHE A 26 -1.11 5.58 -27.92
N LEU A 27 -1.35 4.27 -27.95
CA LEU A 27 -0.83 3.40 -29.01
C LEU A 27 -1.35 3.81 -30.39
N ILE A 28 -2.62 4.22 -30.49
CA ILE A 28 -3.21 4.77 -31.71
C ILE A 28 -2.54 6.10 -32.09
N SER A 29 -2.28 6.98 -31.10
CA SER A 29 -1.58 8.24 -31.34
C SER A 29 -0.13 8.01 -31.75
N LEU A 30 0.57 7.05 -31.11
CA LEU A 30 1.93 6.67 -31.49
C LEU A 30 1.97 6.05 -32.90
N LEU A 31 1.02 5.18 -33.22
CA LEU A 31 0.84 4.61 -34.54
C LEU A 31 0.48 5.69 -35.57
N GLY A 32 -0.36 6.65 -35.21
CA GLY A 32 -0.71 7.81 -36.04
C GLY A 32 0.50 8.70 -36.29
N CYS A 33 1.31 9.01 -35.29
CA CYS A 33 2.58 9.73 -35.44
C CYS A 33 3.58 8.93 -36.29
N PHE A 34 3.64 7.61 -36.10
CA PHE A 34 4.45 6.72 -36.92
C PHE A 34 4.02 6.75 -38.38
N LEU A 35 2.72 6.57 -38.67
CA LEU A 35 2.17 6.61 -40.03
C LEU A 35 2.32 7.98 -40.70
N LEU A 36 2.25 9.07 -39.93
CA LEU A 36 2.50 10.42 -40.39
C LEU A 36 3.99 10.65 -40.71
N SER A 37 4.89 10.12 -39.89
CA SER A 37 6.34 10.22 -40.07
C SER A 37 6.82 9.41 -41.31
N THR A 38 6.12 8.30 -41.63
CA THR A 38 6.43 7.47 -42.80
C THR A 38 5.85 8.04 -44.11
N ARG A 39 4.91 9.00 -44.01
CA ARG A 39 4.30 9.66 -45.20
C ARG A 39 5.15 10.74 -45.84
N GLU A 40 6.26 11.15 -45.29
CA GLU A 40 7.13 12.13 -45.89
C GLU A 40 7.98 11.53 -47.01
N GLY A 41 7.51 11.72 -48.21
CA GLY A 41 8.25 11.77 -49.46
C GLY A 41 8.96 10.50 -49.93
N GLU A 42 8.72 10.09 -51.15
CA GLU A 42 9.51 9.11 -51.88
C GLU A 42 11.00 9.47 -51.76
N ILE A 43 11.84 8.46 -51.49
CA ILE A 43 13.30 8.61 -51.56
C ILE A 43 13.62 9.07 -52.97
N PRO A 44 14.15 10.27 -53.22
CA PRO A 44 14.45 10.68 -54.57
C PRO A 44 15.47 9.70 -55.15
N VAL A 45 15.14 9.11 -56.28
CA VAL A 45 16.12 8.43 -57.11
C VAL A 45 16.96 9.54 -57.76
N ASN A 46 18.04 9.95 -57.07
CA ASN A 46 18.86 11.08 -57.52
C ASN A 46 20.26 10.64 -57.86
N ASP A 47 20.87 11.36 -58.79
CA ASP A 47 22.27 11.16 -59.22
C ASP A 47 23.32 11.51 -58.16
N GLY A 48 22.91 11.67 -56.86
CA GLY A 48 23.80 11.99 -55.74
C GLY A 48 23.98 13.49 -55.50
N VAL A 49 23.42 14.36 -56.37
CA VAL A 49 23.51 15.82 -56.25
C VAL A 49 22.22 16.35 -55.59
N MET A 50 22.34 17.16 -54.56
CA MET A 50 21.20 17.83 -53.96
C MET A 50 20.96 19.17 -54.63
N ASP A 51 19.95 19.24 -55.49
CA ASP A 51 19.50 20.46 -56.10
C ASP A 51 18.74 21.33 -55.07
N LEU A 52 19.21 22.56 -54.91
CA LEU A 52 18.57 23.54 -54.05
C LEU A 52 17.63 24.41 -54.86
N PRO A 53 16.29 24.40 -54.62
CA PRO A 53 15.29 25.02 -55.45
C PRO A 53 15.33 26.57 -55.41
N VAL A 54 14.71 27.17 -56.45
CA VAL A 54 14.73 28.62 -56.67
C VAL A 54 13.95 29.42 -55.64
N GLU A 55 12.94 28.85 -54.94
CA GLU A 55 12.19 29.54 -53.90
C GLU A 55 12.31 28.81 -52.56
N GLY A 56 12.31 29.57 -51.45
CA GLY A 56 12.55 29.14 -50.07
C GLY A 56 12.19 27.69 -49.75
N PHE A 57 13.18 26.82 -49.84
CA PHE A 57 12.96 25.37 -49.71
C PHE A 57 12.74 24.98 -48.24
N SER A 58 11.83 24.02 -48.02
CA SER A 58 11.70 23.33 -46.76
C SER A 58 12.94 22.46 -46.48
N SER A 59 13.15 22.06 -45.22
CA SER A 59 14.33 21.31 -44.82
C SER A 59 14.47 19.97 -45.57
N LYS A 60 15.70 19.66 -46.02
CA LYS A 60 16.06 18.39 -46.65
C LYS A 60 17.08 17.67 -45.77
N PHE A 61 17.00 16.32 -45.68
CA PHE A 61 17.96 15.50 -44.96
C PHE A 61 19.18 15.19 -45.83
N LEU A 62 20.37 15.52 -45.31
CA LEU A 62 21.64 15.32 -46.01
C LEU A 62 21.94 13.84 -46.27
N GLY A 63 21.57 12.94 -45.37
CA GLY A 63 21.81 11.50 -45.54
C GLY A 63 21.09 10.83 -46.70
N LEU A 64 20.07 11.47 -47.30
CA LEU A 64 19.41 10.95 -48.52
C LEU A 64 20.26 11.17 -49.78
N TYR A 65 21.21 12.10 -49.74
CA TYR A 65 22.03 12.51 -50.84
C TYR A 65 23.54 12.26 -50.61
N GLY A 66 23.88 11.93 -49.34
CA GLY A 66 25.25 11.84 -48.86
C GLY A 66 25.90 10.49 -49.07
N GLU A 67 27.20 10.53 -48.98
CA GLU A 67 28.07 9.38 -48.89
C GLU A 67 28.94 9.52 -47.63
N ALA A 68 29.30 8.39 -47.02
CA ALA A 68 30.16 8.37 -45.81
C ALA A 68 31.42 7.55 -46.07
N LEU A 69 32.52 7.99 -45.46
CA LEU A 69 33.76 7.30 -45.41
C LEU A 69 34.10 6.96 -43.95
N LEU A 70 34.21 5.68 -43.66
CA LEU A 70 34.40 5.16 -42.32
C LEU A 70 35.86 4.72 -42.09
N ASP A 71 36.24 4.59 -40.82
CA ASP A 71 37.58 4.07 -40.40
C ASP A 71 38.79 4.84 -40.91
N VAL A 72 38.61 6.13 -41.13
CA VAL A 72 39.67 7.01 -41.65
C VAL A 72 40.62 7.42 -40.53
N ASP A 73 41.88 7.64 -40.90
CA ASP A 73 42.89 8.20 -40.00
C ASP A 73 42.50 9.63 -39.57
N PRO A 74 42.43 9.92 -38.27
CA PRO A 74 42.05 11.26 -37.77
C PRO A 74 42.96 12.41 -38.23
N GLU A 75 44.18 12.11 -38.67
CA GLU A 75 45.19 13.11 -39.06
C GLU A 75 45.10 13.54 -40.53
N LEU A 76 44.23 12.89 -41.32
CA LEU A 76 44.10 13.21 -42.73
C LEU A 76 43.41 14.55 -42.97
N THR A 77 43.99 15.34 -43.84
CA THR A 77 43.44 16.62 -44.27
C THR A 77 42.31 16.41 -45.31
N ILE A 78 41.41 17.41 -45.44
CA ILE A 78 40.30 17.35 -46.39
C ILE A 78 40.76 17.12 -47.85
N SER A 79 41.90 17.71 -48.25
CA SER A 79 42.47 17.51 -49.59
C SER A 79 42.89 16.06 -49.86
N GLN A 80 43.31 15.33 -48.84
CA GLN A 80 43.62 13.92 -48.90
C GLN A 80 42.36 13.08 -48.91
N ILE A 81 41.38 13.41 -48.03
CA ILE A 81 40.07 12.74 -47.92
C ILE A 81 39.26 12.84 -49.19
N SER A 82 39.27 13.96 -49.87
CA SER A 82 38.50 14.14 -51.12
C SER A 82 38.92 13.20 -52.23
N GLY A 83 40.19 12.78 -52.26
CA GLY A 83 40.76 11.86 -53.23
C GLY A 83 40.69 10.39 -52.87
N LEU A 84 40.19 10.03 -51.67
CA LEU A 84 40.10 8.62 -51.27
C LEU A 84 38.91 7.91 -51.92
N ASP A 85 39.15 6.65 -52.27
CA ASP A 85 38.09 5.71 -52.69
C ASP A 85 37.42 5.07 -51.45
N GLY A 86 36.27 4.45 -51.63
CA GLY A 86 35.57 3.71 -50.56
C GLY A 86 34.41 4.45 -49.91
N TRP A 87 33.98 5.56 -50.51
CA TRP A 87 32.77 6.25 -50.11
C TRP A 87 31.53 5.39 -50.27
N GLN A 88 30.71 5.26 -49.23
CA GLN A 88 29.51 4.43 -49.20
C GLN A 88 28.28 5.33 -49.19
N ARG A 89 27.32 5.08 -50.10
CA ARG A 89 26.08 5.85 -50.20
C ARG A 89 25.18 5.59 -48.98
N LEU A 90 24.68 6.64 -48.38
CA LEU A 90 23.91 6.56 -47.13
C LEU A 90 22.44 6.18 -47.34
N ASN A 91 21.76 6.82 -48.30
CA ASN A 91 20.35 6.57 -48.64
C ASN A 91 19.39 6.51 -47.45
N THR A 92 19.64 7.29 -46.41
CA THR A 92 18.85 7.31 -45.18
C THR A 92 18.60 8.73 -44.72
N ARG A 93 17.44 8.98 -44.10
CA ARG A 93 17.16 10.30 -43.51
C ARG A 93 18.02 10.54 -42.27
N TYR A 94 18.24 9.50 -41.46
CA TYR A 94 19.02 9.54 -40.23
C TYR A 94 20.27 8.72 -40.46
N ILE A 95 21.41 9.40 -40.43
CA ILE A 95 22.70 8.78 -40.64
C ILE A 95 23.09 8.05 -39.35
N GLY A 96 23.05 6.74 -39.34
CA GLY A 96 23.43 5.90 -38.20
C GLY A 96 24.65 5.07 -38.52
N PHE A 97 25.70 5.24 -37.75
CA PHE A 97 26.96 4.49 -37.93
C PHE A 97 27.18 3.39 -36.88
N GLY A 98 26.21 3.20 -35.97
CA GLY A 98 26.39 2.31 -34.83
C GLY A 98 27.51 2.77 -33.88
N ALA A 99 28.18 1.82 -33.23
CA ALA A 99 29.29 2.11 -32.33
C ALA A 99 30.58 2.31 -33.13
N ILE A 100 30.85 3.55 -33.56
CA ILE A 100 32.11 3.89 -34.25
C ILE A 100 33.15 4.39 -33.26
N SER A 101 34.40 3.92 -33.46
CA SER A 101 35.55 4.30 -32.64
C SER A 101 36.40 5.40 -33.24
N LYS A 102 36.28 5.64 -34.54
CA LYS A 102 37.02 6.64 -35.28
C LYS A 102 36.13 7.72 -35.88
N PRO A 103 36.67 8.87 -36.26
CA PRO A 103 35.92 9.91 -36.97
C PRO A 103 35.28 9.38 -38.25
N VAL A 104 34.21 10.01 -38.63
CA VAL A 104 33.49 9.73 -39.89
C VAL A 104 33.51 10.97 -40.74
N TRP A 105 33.79 10.78 -42.02
CA TRP A 105 33.62 11.80 -43.03
C TRP A 105 32.34 11.55 -43.81
N ILE A 106 31.55 12.63 -44.03
CA ILE A 106 30.33 12.61 -44.86
C ILE A 106 30.54 13.63 -45.93
N ARG A 107 30.20 13.29 -47.18
CA ARG A 107 30.19 14.23 -48.29
C ARG A 107 28.81 14.31 -48.92
N VAL A 108 28.42 15.52 -49.35
CA VAL A 108 27.16 15.77 -50.05
C VAL A 108 27.44 16.79 -51.14
N GLN A 109 27.06 16.49 -52.38
CA GLN A 109 27.13 17.43 -53.51
C GLN A 109 25.91 18.30 -53.47
N LEU A 110 26.11 19.61 -53.45
CA LEU A 110 25.08 20.66 -53.44
C LEU A 110 25.16 21.46 -54.73
N ARG A 111 24.03 21.78 -55.32
CA ARG A 111 23.95 22.64 -56.49
C ARG A 111 22.95 23.77 -56.25
N ASN A 112 23.44 25.02 -56.35
CA ASN A 112 22.58 26.18 -56.32
C ASN A 112 22.00 26.41 -57.75
N LEU A 113 20.69 26.22 -57.89
CA LEU A 113 20.01 26.44 -59.17
C LEU A 113 19.60 27.91 -59.44
N LYS A 114 19.85 28.78 -58.47
CA LYS A 114 19.57 30.21 -58.60
C LYS A 114 20.70 30.96 -59.30
N ASN A 115 20.36 32.09 -59.95
CA ASN A 115 21.30 33.03 -60.53
C ASN A 115 21.83 34.07 -59.49
N GLU A 116 21.54 33.84 -58.21
CA GLU A 116 21.97 34.67 -57.07
C GLU A 116 22.53 33.78 -55.97
N PRO A 117 23.41 34.33 -55.11
CA PRO A 117 23.87 33.58 -53.97
C PRO A 117 22.72 33.20 -53.03
N ILE A 118 22.73 32.01 -52.46
CA ILE A 118 21.73 31.57 -51.49
C ILE A 118 22.39 31.32 -50.18
N LEU A 119 21.78 31.81 -49.08
CA LEU A 119 22.14 31.48 -47.74
C LEU A 119 21.45 30.20 -47.35
N VAL A 120 22.22 29.20 -46.93
CA VAL A 120 21.73 27.90 -46.47
C VAL A 120 22.13 27.71 -45.03
N ARG A 121 21.25 27.06 -44.31
CA ARG A 121 21.43 26.73 -42.87
C ARG A 121 21.50 25.23 -42.70
N PHE A 122 22.59 24.79 -42.06
CA PHE A 122 22.82 23.40 -41.67
C PHE A 122 22.46 23.22 -40.23
N ASP A 123 21.66 22.26 -39.90
CA ASP A 123 21.36 21.89 -38.50
C ASP A 123 21.63 20.43 -38.28
N THR A 124 22.17 20.12 -37.07
CA THR A 124 22.58 18.78 -36.72
C THR A 124 21.53 18.03 -35.92
N ARG A 125 20.51 18.76 -35.41
CA ARG A 125 19.52 18.23 -34.47
C ARG A 125 20.09 17.48 -33.27
N ARG A 126 21.40 17.49 -33.08
CA ARG A 126 22.10 16.84 -31.97
C ARG A 126 22.98 17.82 -31.23
N VAL A 127 23.15 17.53 -29.94
CA VAL A 127 23.96 18.33 -29.01
C VAL A 127 25.19 17.55 -28.56
N ALA A 128 25.14 16.21 -28.55
CA ALA A 128 26.19 15.34 -28.05
C ALA A 128 27.07 14.80 -29.20
N PHE A 129 28.22 15.41 -29.40
CA PHE A 129 29.31 15.00 -30.28
C PHE A 129 30.64 15.46 -29.66
N LYS A 130 31.73 14.87 -30.03
CA LYS A 130 33.06 15.30 -29.54
C LYS A 130 33.58 16.47 -30.33
N ARG A 131 33.56 16.39 -31.66
CA ARG A 131 33.92 17.47 -32.58
C ARG A 131 33.13 17.38 -33.85
N MET A 132 32.79 18.51 -34.45
CA MET A 132 32.12 18.64 -35.71
C MET A 132 32.71 19.80 -36.53
N GLU A 133 33.11 19.51 -37.75
CA GLU A 133 33.68 20.48 -38.66
C GLU A 133 32.96 20.40 -40.02
N PHE A 134 32.66 21.55 -40.60
CA PHE A 134 32.02 21.66 -41.88
C PHE A 134 32.91 22.42 -42.85
N PHE A 135 33.05 21.88 -44.06
CA PHE A 135 33.85 22.42 -45.11
C PHE A 135 33.06 22.46 -46.43
N LEU A 136 33.22 23.54 -47.20
CA LEU A 136 32.73 23.66 -48.56
C LEU A 136 33.89 23.66 -49.55
N THR A 137 33.75 22.90 -50.63
CA THR A 137 34.77 22.83 -51.69
C THR A 137 34.09 22.86 -53.07
N PRO A 138 34.25 23.97 -53.80
CA PRO A 138 33.64 24.07 -55.15
C PRO A 138 34.38 23.24 -56.21
N ASP A 139 35.64 22.85 -55.94
CA ASP A 139 36.56 22.31 -56.94
C ASP A 139 37.27 21.03 -56.48
N ALA A 140 36.48 20.03 -56.06
CA ALA A 140 36.98 18.70 -55.67
C ALA A 140 38.10 18.73 -54.62
N GLY A 141 38.16 19.74 -53.72
CA GLY A 141 39.10 19.80 -52.61
C GLY A 141 40.31 20.71 -52.82
N GLN A 142 40.40 21.46 -53.94
CA GLN A 142 41.50 22.42 -54.16
C GLN A 142 41.27 23.73 -53.37
N THR A 143 40.04 24.23 -53.34
CA THR A 143 39.63 25.37 -52.53
C THR A 143 38.80 24.91 -51.38
N VAL A 144 39.28 25.04 -50.13
CA VAL A 144 38.58 24.59 -48.91
C VAL A 144 38.17 25.77 -48.09
N THR A 145 36.85 25.93 -47.86
CA THR A 145 36.31 26.92 -46.95
C THR A 145 35.73 26.22 -45.73
N GLN A 146 36.41 26.32 -44.60
CA GLN A 146 35.85 25.88 -43.30
C GLN A 146 34.90 26.93 -42.76
N PHE A 147 33.65 26.58 -42.49
CA PHE A 147 32.66 27.51 -41.92
C PHE A 147 32.11 27.06 -40.56
N LEU A 148 32.46 25.84 -40.11
CA LEU A 148 32.21 25.36 -38.78
C LEU A 148 33.41 24.55 -38.27
N ASP A 149 33.86 24.86 -37.07
CA ASP A 149 34.69 24.02 -36.21
C ASP A 149 34.20 24.19 -34.78
N TYR A 150 33.59 23.14 -34.25
CA TYR A 150 33.04 23.21 -32.89
C TYR A 150 33.27 21.88 -32.14
N ALA A 151 33.98 22.02 -31.01
CA ALA A 151 34.17 20.92 -30.07
C ALA A 151 33.11 20.93 -28.96
N TYR A 152 32.72 19.76 -28.47
CA TYR A 152 31.75 19.64 -27.37
C TYR A 152 32.16 20.44 -26.13
N GLU A 153 33.45 20.47 -25.83
CA GLU A 153 33.99 21.17 -24.66
C GLU A 153 34.08 22.71 -24.85
N ALA A 154 33.87 23.18 -26.08
CA ALA A 154 33.90 24.61 -26.36
C ALA A 154 32.71 25.34 -25.69
N PRO A 155 32.93 26.60 -25.24
CA PRO A 155 31.86 27.42 -24.70
C PRO A 155 30.71 27.59 -25.69
N PHE A 156 29.49 27.73 -25.18
CA PHE A 156 28.31 27.97 -26.02
C PHE A 156 28.43 29.23 -26.87
N SER A 157 29.12 30.25 -26.37
CA SER A 157 29.38 31.52 -27.07
C SER A 157 30.21 31.40 -28.35
N GLU A 158 30.92 30.28 -28.55
CA GLU A 158 31.69 29.98 -29.76
C GLU A 158 30.86 29.39 -30.89
N ARG A 159 29.58 29.09 -30.63
CA ARG A 159 28.67 28.63 -31.69
C ARG A 159 28.43 29.72 -32.72
N PRO A 160 28.53 29.44 -34.03
CA PRO A 160 28.37 30.48 -35.07
C PRO A 160 26.96 31.09 -35.08
N VAL A 161 25.94 30.32 -34.68
CA VAL A 161 24.58 30.78 -34.51
C VAL A 161 24.17 30.55 -33.05
N ASN A 162 23.61 31.55 -32.39
CA ASN A 162 23.13 31.44 -31.01
C ASN A 162 21.83 30.61 -30.96
N HIS A 163 21.96 29.30 -31.03
CA HIS A 163 20.85 28.38 -31.02
C HIS A 163 21.15 27.13 -30.17
N ARG A 164 20.11 26.55 -29.50
CA ARG A 164 20.24 25.40 -28.60
C ARG A 164 20.87 24.15 -29.25
N ILE A 165 20.58 23.89 -30.53
CA ILE A 165 21.31 22.89 -31.32
C ILE A 165 22.45 23.55 -32.09
N LEU A 166 23.40 22.76 -32.57
CA LEU A 166 24.46 23.29 -33.41
C LEU A 166 23.94 23.58 -34.80
N VAL A 167 24.09 24.84 -35.20
CA VAL A 167 23.63 25.41 -36.45
C VAL A 167 24.76 26.21 -37.08
N ALA A 168 24.94 26.07 -38.38
CA ALA A 168 25.89 26.84 -39.14
C ALA A 168 25.28 27.35 -40.45
N ASP A 169 25.60 28.56 -40.81
CA ASP A 169 25.13 29.17 -42.04
C ASP A 169 26.31 29.23 -43.05
N ALA A 170 26.01 29.00 -44.30
CA ALA A 170 26.93 29.14 -45.41
C ALA A 170 26.26 29.71 -46.63
N GLU A 171 27.01 30.40 -47.46
CA GLU A 171 26.56 31.00 -48.72
C GLU A 171 27.04 30.16 -49.88
N LEU A 172 26.11 29.77 -50.75
CA LEU A 172 26.41 29.02 -52.01
C LEU A 172 26.27 29.97 -53.19
N GLN A 173 27.34 30.04 -53.98
CA GLN A 173 27.39 30.95 -55.14
C GLN A 173 26.40 30.56 -56.25
N PRO A 174 26.02 31.47 -57.13
CA PRO A 174 25.09 31.24 -58.23
C PRO A 174 25.56 30.13 -59.18
N ASN A 175 24.67 29.17 -59.50
CA ASN A 175 24.94 28.10 -60.47
C ASN A 175 26.19 27.23 -60.13
N GLU A 176 26.61 27.24 -58.90
CA GLU A 176 27.83 26.53 -58.44
C GLU A 176 27.44 25.11 -57.95
N GLU A 177 28.25 24.13 -58.33
CA GLU A 177 28.28 22.80 -57.69
C GLU A 177 29.37 22.80 -56.64
N THR A 178 28.96 22.63 -55.37
CA THR A 178 29.86 22.65 -54.22
C THR A 178 29.69 21.37 -53.45
N THR A 179 30.80 20.78 -53.01
CA THR A 179 30.74 19.59 -52.11
C THR A 179 30.87 20.05 -50.67
N LEU A 180 29.87 19.70 -49.86
CA LEU A 180 29.92 19.78 -48.42
C LEU A 180 30.66 18.56 -47.86
N TYR A 181 31.71 18.77 -47.10
CA TYR A 181 32.34 17.74 -46.31
C TYR A 181 32.05 18.01 -44.83
N VAL A 182 31.68 16.94 -44.11
CA VAL A 182 31.41 16.97 -42.68
C VAL A 182 32.34 15.98 -42.01
N HIS A 183 33.20 16.48 -41.12
CA HIS A 183 34.00 15.68 -40.20
C HIS A 183 33.23 15.55 -38.90
N TYR A 184 32.98 14.31 -38.47
CA TYR A 184 32.17 14.03 -37.28
C TYR A 184 32.89 13.06 -36.36
N GLU A 185 33.17 13.51 -35.14
CA GLU A 185 33.56 12.65 -34.02
C GLU A 185 32.39 12.52 -33.03
N GLY A 186 31.83 11.33 -32.93
CA GLY A 186 30.75 11.06 -31.98
C GLY A 186 31.28 10.80 -30.57
N LEU A 187 30.56 11.26 -29.54
CA LEU A 187 30.80 10.90 -28.15
C LEU A 187 30.29 9.49 -27.84
N TYR A 188 29.16 9.12 -28.42
CA TYR A 188 28.45 7.85 -28.22
C TYR A 188 28.04 7.25 -29.55
N ASN A 189 27.10 6.30 -29.54
CA ASN A 189 26.49 5.78 -30.76
C ASN A 189 25.88 6.93 -31.58
N SER A 190 26.22 6.97 -32.85
CA SER A 190 26.06 8.18 -33.65
C SER A 190 24.92 8.03 -34.63
N VAL A 191 23.75 8.53 -34.26
CA VAL A 191 22.70 8.87 -35.23
C VAL A 191 22.77 10.37 -35.47
N LEU A 192 22.95 10.78 -36.74
CA LEU A 192 23.15 12.17 -37.12
C LEU A 192 22.02 12.63 -38.07
N PRO A 193 20.95 13.25 -37.55
CA PRO A 193 19.87 13.77 -38.38
C PRO A 193 20.21 15.14 -38.96
N MET A 194 21.22 15.20 -39.84
CA MET A 194 21.66 16.45 -40.46
C MET A 194 20.71 16.92 -41.50
N ARG A 195 20.36 18.19 -41.45
CA ARG A 195 19.48 18.83 -42.41
C ARG A 195 20.08 20.12 -42.98
N ILE A 196 19.66 20.44 -44.17
CA ILE A 196 19.88 21.73 -44.81
C ILE A 196 18.54 22.39 -45.06
N SER A 197 18.42 23.68 -44.83
CA SER A 197 17.21 24.44 -45.00
C SER A 197 17.51 25.91 -45.34
N HIS A 198 16.53 26.60 -45.88
CA HIS A 198 16.61 28.08 -45.92
C HIS A 198 16.44 28.63 -44.48
N PRO A 199 17.20 29.67 -44.06
CA PRO A 199 17.12 30.21 -42.71
C PRO A 199 15.69 30.51 -42.22
N ALA A 200 14.88 31.17 -43.08
CA ALA A 200 13.49 31.46 -42.70
C ALA A 200 12.61 30.20 -42.51
N ALA A 201 12.85 29.15 -43.28
CA ALA A 201 12.14 27.86 -43.11
C ALA A 201 12.56 27.17 -41.82
N PHE A 202 13.86 27.23 -41.48
CA PHE A 202 14.37 26.73 -40.22
C PHE A 202 13.72 27.46 -39.02
N GLU A 203 13.70 28.80 -39.03
CA GLU A 203 13.10 29.59 -37.97
C GLU A 203 11.62 29.31 -37.76
N LEU A 204 10.86 29.13 -38.89
CA LEU A 204 9.46 28.77 -38.79
C LEU A 204 9.27 27.38 -38.18
N ALA A 205 10.04 26.39 -38.63
CA ALA A 205 10.00 25.05 -38.06
C ALA A 205 10.40 25.02 -36.60
N ASP A 206 11.43 25.80 -36.20
CA ASP A 206 11.87 25.92 -34.83
C ASP A 206 10.81 26.60 -33.92
N LYS A 207 10.10 27.62 -34.41
CA LYS A 207 8.96 28.23 -33.68
C LYS A 207 7.85 27.22 -33.40
N TYR A 208 7.49 26.37 -34.35
CA TYR A 208 6.51 25.29 -34.14
C TYR A 208 7.02 24.26 -33.11
N GLU A 209 8.29 23.89 -33.18
CA GLU A 209 8.88 22.96 -32.23
C GLU A 209 8.91 23.55 -30.83
N MET A 210 9.28 24.84 -30.68
CA MET A 210 9.27 25.56 -29.42
C MET A 210 7.86 25.68 -28.83
N PHE A 211 6.82 25.86 -29.65
CA PHE A 211 5.44 25.89 -29.19
C PHE A 211 5.06 24.58 -28.50
N TRP A 212 5.31 23.44 -29.16
CA TRP A 212 5.02 22.12 -28.59
C TRP A 212 5.89 21.79 -27.38
N ALA A 213 7.16 22.21 -27.41
CA ALA A 213 8.06 22.08 -26.27
C ALA A 213 7.56 22.87 -25.06
N SER A 214 7.12 24.13 -25.28
CA SER A 214 6.59 24.97 -24.21
C SER A 214 5.33 24.40 -23.56
N LEU A 215 4.45 23.79 -24.36
CA LEU A 215 3.27 23.10 -23.84
C LEU A 215 3.67 21.90 -22.95
N PHE A 216 4.64 21.12 -23.38
CA PHE A 216 5.20 20.01 -22.59
C PHE A 216 5.82 20.51 -21.28
N TYR A 217 6.67 21.54 -21.35
CA TYR A 217 7.33 22.11 -20.16
C TYR A 217 6.31 22.71 -19.18
N GLY A 218 5.27 23.38 -19.70
CA GLY A 218 4.18 23.91 -18.89
C GLY A 218 3.41 22.80 -18.17
N LEU A 219 3.11 21.71 -18.85
CA LEU A 219 2.41 20.57 -18.25
C LEU A 219 3.23 19.88 -17.15
N ILE A 220 4.50 19.60 -17.42
CA ILE A 220 5.39 18.98 -16.44
C ILE A 220 5.64 19.92 -15.25
N GLY A 221 5.86 21.22 -15.52
CA GLY A 221 6.03 22.23 -14.48
C GLY A 221 4.79 22.40 -13.61
N ALA A 222 3.59 22.42 -14.20
CA ALA A 222 2.33 22.45 -13.46
C ALA A 222 2.14 21.19 -12.60
N THR A 223 2.45 20.01 -13.15
CA THR A 223 2.41 18.75 -12.41
C THR A 223 3.38 18.74 -11.23
N PHE A 224 4.60 19.25 -11.44
CA PHE A 224 5.59 19.41 -10.37
C PHE A 224 5.09 20.33 -9.25
N PHE A 225 4.55 21.48 -9.61
CA PHE A 225 4.00 22.43 -8.66
C PHE A 225 2.81 21.87 -7.88
N LEU A 226 1.86 21.22 -8.57
CA LEU A 226 0.73 20.53 -7.93
C LEU A 226 1.20 19.42 -6.98
N THR A 227 2.28 18.71 -7.32
CA THR A 227 2.87 17.70 -6.44
C THR A 227 3.37 18.30 -5.13
N ILE A 228 4.00 19.47 -5.20
CA ILE A 228 4.44 20.21 -4.01
C ILE A 228 3.23 20.68 -3.19
N LEU A 229 2.21 21.23 -3.82
CA LEU A 229 1.01 21.71 -3.11
C LEU A 229 0.23 20.58 -2.43
N THR A 230 0.23 19.39 -3.00
CA THR A 230 -0.54 18.24 -2.48
C THR A 230 0.27 17.32 -1.56
N TRP A 231 1.49 17.71 -1.16
CA TRP A 231 2.36 16.89 -0.31
C TRP A 231 1.72 16.47 1.03
N TRP A 232 0.86 17.30 1.60
CA TRP A 232 0.15 17.04 2.83
C TRP A 232 -0.93 15.94 2.70
N LEU A 233 -1.44 15.71 1.48
CA LEU A 233 -2.41 14.64 1.17
C LEU A 233 -1.72 13.29 0.91
N THR A 234 -0.59 13.32 0.20
CA THR A 234 0.10 12.13 -0.30
C THR A 234 1.26 11.69 0.60
N GLY A 235 1.66 12.56 1.53
CA GLY A 235 2.82 12.37 2.38
C GLY A 235 4.11 12.88 1.74
N TRP A 236 4.97 13.50 2.55
CA TRP A 236 6.16 14.21 2.06
C TRP A 236 7.13 13.31 1.27
N ARG A 237 7.31 12.03 1.67
CA ARG A 237 8.24 11.11 1.00
C ARG A 237 7.82 10.79 -0.42
N LEU A 238 6.54 10.53 -0.62
CA LEU A 238 6.00 10.21 -1.94
C LEU A 238 6.03 11.44 -2.85
N SER A 239 5.59 12.59 -2.35
CA SER A 239 5.60 13.84 -3.12
C SER A 239 7.02 14.27 -3.50
N MET A 240 7.99 14.18 -2.58
CA MET A 240 9.38 14.50 -2.88
C MET A 240 10.00 13.57 -3.91
N SER A 241 9.72 12.26 -3.84
CA SER A 241 10.24 11.32 -4.84
C SER A 241 9.60 11.52 -6.21
N PHE A 242 8.31 11.84 -6.29
CA PHE A 242 7.66 12.17 -7.55
C PHE A 242 8.13 13.52 -8.10
N GLY A 243 8.27 14.54 -7.25
CA GLY A 243 8.85 15.81 -7.64
C GLY A 243 10.28 15.68 -8.15
N LEU A 244 11.12 14.87 -7.49
CA LEU A 244 12.48 14.59 -7.94
C LEU A 244 12.48 13.89 -9.32
N PHE A 245 11.61 12.93 -9.54
CA PHE A 245 11.45 12.28 -10.84
C PHE A 245 11.06 13.29 -11.93
N LEU A 246 10.06 14.14 -11.69
CA LEU A 246 9.65 15.17 -12.66
C LEU A 246 10.77 16.17 -12.95
N PHE A 247 11.48 16.60 -11.92
CA PHE A 247 12.60 17.55 -12.04
C PHE A 247 13.77 16.95 -12.82
N THR A 248 14.20 15.75 -12.48
CA THR A 248 15.31 15.10 -13.20
C THR A 248 14.93 14.73 -14.64
N SER A 249 13.69 14.35 -14.88
CA SER A 249 13.15 14.10 -16.23
C SER A 249 13.11 15.36 -17.07
N LEU A 250 12.69 16.49 -16.48
CA LEU A 250 12.71 17.79 -17.14
C LEU A 250 14.14 18.21 -17.53
N LEU A 251 15.08 18.07 -16.58
CA LEU A 251 16.49 18.37 -16.85
C LEU A 251 17.08 17.44 -17.92
N SER A 252 16.69 16.16 -17.94
CA SER A 252 17.14 15.21 -18.98
C SER A 252 16.65 15.62 -20.37
N VAL A 253 15.39 16.05 -20.49
CA VAL A 253 14.86 16.56 -21.75
C VAL A 253 15.60 17.84 -22.17
N TRP A 254 15.77 18.79 -21.24
CA TRP A 254 16.50 20.03 -21.48
C TRP A 254 17.95 19.78 -21.93
N SER A 255 18.59 18.77 -21.36
CA SER A 255 19.94 18.35 -21.72
C SER A 255 20.02 17.84 -23.16
N VAL A 256 19.13 16.91 -23.53
CA VAL A 256 19.06 16.35 -24.89
C VAL A 256 18.71 17.43 -25.94
N GLU A 257 17.93 18.43 -25.57
CA GLU A 257 17.52 19.52 -26.46
C GLU A 257 18.52 20.70 -26.51
N GLY A 258 19.57 20.66 -25.69
CA GLY A 258 20.63 21.68 -25.65
C GLY A 258 20.32 22.91 -24.82
N TYR A 259 19.18 22.96 -24.11
CA TYR A 259 18.87 24.08 -23.23
C TYR A 259 19.77 24.14 -22.00
N VAL A 260 20.27 23.00 -21.52
CA VAL A 260 21.23 22.97 -20.41
C VAL A 260 22.52 23.68 -20.83
N ASP A 261 23.05 23.40 -22.03
CA ASP A 261 24.26 24.07 -22.54
C ASP A 261 24.02 25.57 -22.80
N GLN A 262 22.84 25.95 -23.27
CA GLN A 262 22.50 27.32 -23.58
C GLN A 262 22.24 28.19 -22.35
N LEU A 263 21.46 27.68 -21.40
CA LEU A 263 20.89 28.48 -20.30
C LEU A 263 21.53 28.22 -18.94
N VAL A 264 21.99 26.99 -18.69
CA VAL A 264 22.48 26.56 -17.37
C VAL A 264 23.99 26.57 -17.32
N ILE A 265 24.65 26.12 -18.39
CA ILE A 265 26.10 25.97 -18.45
C ILE A 265 26.65 26.55 -19.77
N PRO A 266 26.55 27.86 -19.97
CA PRO A 266 27.05 28.50 -21.21
C PRO A 266 28.59 28.44 -21.30
N THR A 267 29.27 28.29 -20.17
CA THR A 267 30.75 28.12 -20.10
C THR A 267 31.03 26.71 -19.56
N LYS A 268 31.59 25.84 -20.38
CA LYS A 268 31.95 24.47 -19.99
C LYS A 268 33.29 24.44 -19.26
N ASN A 269 33.35 23.64 -18.20
CA ASN A 269 34.59 23.32 -17.50
C ASN A 269 34.63 21.79 -17.27
N ALA A 270 35.70 21.26 -16.70
CA ALA A 270 35.88 19.85 -16.51
C ALA A 270 34.70 19.15 -15.78
N VAL A 271 34.05 19.84 -14.83
CA VAL A 271 32.89 19.30 -14.09
C VAL A 271 31.61 19.40 -14.91
N THR A 272 31.39 20.52 -15.56
CA THR A 272 30.15 20.77 -16.29
C THR A 272 30.06 19.97 -17.60
N ALA A 273 31.20 19.58 -18.18
CA ALA A 273 31.25 18.71 -19.36
C ALA A 273 30.53 17.36 -19.13
N HIS A 274 30.56 16.85 -17.88
CA HIS A 274 29.95 15.55 -17.54
C HIS A 274 28.55 15.68 -16.94
N LEU A 275 28.04 16.91 -16.76
CA LEU A 275 26.76 17.12 -16.08
C LEU A 275 25.57 16.58 -16.87
N THR A 276 25.57 16.75 -18.18
CA THR A 276 24.54 16.26 -19.09
C THR A 276 24.32 14.76 -18.95
N ASP A 277 25.40 14.00 -18.95
CA ASP A 277 25.40 12.53 -18.80
C ASP A 277 24.94 12.11 -17.40
N THR A 278 25.36 12.87 -16.40
CA THR A 278 25.00 12.64 -15.00
C THR A 278 23.52 12.83 -14.73
N ILE A 279 22.92 13.88 -15.29
CA ILE A 279 21.48 14.19 -15.18
C ILE A 279 20.63 13.00 -15.68
N TYR A 280 21.04 12.38 -16.76
CA TYR A 280 20.32 11.22 -17.32
C TYR A 280 20.29 10.04 -16.34
N LEU A 281 21.38 9.75 -15.65
CA LEU A 281 21.45 8.70 -14.62
C LEU A 281 20.57 9.04 -13.41
N TRP A 282 20.48 10.29 -13.01
CA TRP A 282 19.64 10.70 -11.88
C TRP A 282 18.17 10.39 -12.08
N THR A 283 17.69 10.45 -13.33
CA THR A 283 16.30 10.09 -13.64
C THR A 283 15.99 8.62 -13.30
N TYR A 284 16.92 7.70 -13.57
CA TYR A 284 16.75 6.30 -13.19
C TYR A 284 16.78 6.09 -11.67
N GLY A 285 17.66 6.81 -10.96
CA GLY A 285 17.65 6.82 -9.51
C GLY A 285 16.34 7.33 -8.92
N ALA A 286 15.80 8.39 -9.50
CA ALA A 286 14.51 8.99 -9.07
C ALA A 286 13.32 8.06 -9.34
N ILE A 287 13.28 7.34 -10.47
CA ILE A 287 12.27 6.31 -10.77
C ILE A 287 12.28 5.21 -9.72
N LEU A 288 13.45 4.70 -9.36
CA LEU A 288 13.57 3.65 -8.33
C LEU A 288 13.14 4.15 -6.95
N LEU A 289 13.50 5.39 -6.60
CA LEU A 289 13.09 6.01 -5.34
C LEU A 289 11.57 6.20 -5.27
N LEU A 290 10.95 6.64 -6.36
CA LEU A 290 9.51 6.76 -6.48
C LEU A 290 8.82 5.41 -6.38
N SER A 291 9.28 4.40 -7.09
CA SER A 291 8.78 3.03 -7.05
C SER A 291 8.79 2.45 -5.63
N ARG A 292 9.87 2.69 -4.90
CA ARG A 292 10.05 2.28 -3.51
C ARG A 292 9.05 2.92 -2.55
N ASN A 293 8.77 4.23 -2.76
CA ASN A 293 7.92 5.01 -1.84
C ASN A 293 6.43 4.87 -2.17
N LEU A 294 6.06 4.57 -3.42
CA LEU A 294 4.66 4.48 -3.85
C LEU A 294 3.89 3.36 -3.14
N PHE A 295 4.50 2.19 -2.96
CA PHE A 295 3.86 1.02 -2.37
C PHE A 295 4.39 0.66 -0.97
N ASP A 296 5.17 1.56 -0.36
CA ASP A 296 5.83 1.33 0.93
C ASP A 296 6.63 0.00 0.97
N ILE A 297 7.42 -0.23 -0.10
CA ILE A 297 8.21 -1.45 -0.31
C ILE A 297 9.11 -1.76 0.88
N LYS A 298 9.58 -0.72 1.58
CA LYS A 298 10.41 -0.86 2.79
C LYS A 298 9.80 -1.79 3.83
N VAL A 299 8.49 -1.70 4.03
CA VAL A 299 7.75 -2.49 5.04
C VAL A 299 7.26 -3.80 4.44
N LYS A 300 6.71 -3.75 3.23
CA LYS A 300 6.01 -4.87 2.61
C LYS A 300 6.90 -5.90 1.92
N ALA A 301 8.08 -5.48 1.40
CA ALA A 301 9.01 -6.33 0.65
C ALA A 301 10.48 -6.01 0.96
N PRO A 302 11.02 -6.38 2.14
CA PRO A 302 12.32 -5.93 2.62
C PRO A 302 13.51 -6.40 1.75
N ILE A 303 13.39 -7.50 1.02
CA ILE A 303 14.45 -7.96 0.09
C ILE A 303 14.48 -7.03 -1.13
N LEU A 304 13.32 -6.74 -1.72
CA LEU A 304 13.21 -5.83 -2.85
C LEU A 304 13.65 -4.42 -2.46
N ASP A 305 13.32 -3.96 -1.25
CA ASP A 305 13.79 -2.67 -0.69
C ASP A 305 15.31 -2.60 -0.63
N ARG A 306 15.98 -3.68 -0.23
CA ARG A 306 17.45 -3.71 -0.21
C ARG A 306 18.05 -3.59 -1.59
N LEU A 307 17.51 -4.30 -2.58
CA LEU A 307 17.96 -4.22 -3.97
C LEU A 307 17.78 -2.81 -4.54
N LEU A 308 16.60 -2.21 -4.34
CA LEU A 308 16.31 -0.84 -4.76
C LEU A 308 17.28 0.16 -4.12
N ARG A 309 17.52 0.07 -2.82
CA ARG A 309 18.45 0.97 -2.12
C ARG A 309 19.88 0.88 -2.66
N TRP A 310 20.38 -0.34 -2.84
CA TRP A 310 21.73 -0.52 -3.36
C TRP A 310 21.86 -0.03 -4.81
N ALA A 311 20.84 -0.26 -5.65
CA ALA A 311 20.82 0.27 -7.01
C ALA A 311 20.80 1.80 -7.02
N ILE A 312 19.97 2.45 -6.19
CA ILE A 312 19.92 3.90 -6.06
C ILE A 312 21.28 4.45 -5.62
N ILE A 313 21.89 3.86 -4.58
CA ILE A 313 23.21 4.28 -4.07
C ILE A 313 24.27 4.12 -5.16
N ALA A 314 24.29 2.98 -5.86
CA ALA A 314 25.25 2.73 -6.92
C ALA A 314 25.15 3.75 -8.06
N ILE A 315 23.92 4.08 -8.49
CA ILE A 315 23.67 5.09 -9.52
C ILE A 315 24.21 6.46 -9.06
N PHE A 316 23.87 6.89 -7.86
CA PHE A 316 24.31 8.22 -7.37
C PHE A 316 25.82 8.24 -7.15
N VAL A 317 26.43 7.23 -6.54
CA VAL A 317 27.87 7.15 -6.35
C VAL A 317 28.62 7.19 -7.69
N PHE A 318 28.18 6.41 -8.67
CA PHE A 318 28.75 6.42 -10.00
C PHE A 318 28.54 7.77 -10.71
N SER A 319 27.34 8.36 -10.59
CA SER A 319 27.06 9.69 -11.15
C SER A 319 27.97 10.78 -10.60
N PHE A 320 28.15 10.81 -9.26
CA PHE A 320 29.06 11.76 -8.63
C PHE A 320 30.51 11.50 -9.00
N TYR A 321 30.92 10.23 -9.06
CA TYR A 321 32.27 9.89 -9.51
C TYR A 321 32.53 10.41 -10.93
N HIS A 322 31.59 10.15 -11.87
CA HIS A 322 31.69 10.63 -13.24
C HIS A 322 31.70 12.16 -13.33
N LEU A 323 30.87 12.84 -12.55
CA LEU A 323 30.74 14.30 -12.57
C LEU A 323 32.06 15.01 -12.19
N PHE A 324 32.78 14.51 -11.18
CA PHE A 324 33.95 15.20 -10.63
C PHE A 324 35.31 14.71 -11.17
N ILE A 325 35.40 13.44 -11.53
CA ILE A 325 36.66 12.83 -11.93
C ILE A 325 36.73 12.68 -13.46
N GLY A 326 35.55 12.52 -14.10
CA GLY A 326 35.47 12.11 -15.50
C GLY A 326 35.85 10.64 -15.67
N VAL A 327 35.09 9.94 -16.48
CA VAL A 327 35.38 8.55 -16.86
C VAL A 327 35.43 8.54 -18.38
N ASP A 328 36.33 7.74 -18.94
CA ASP A 328 36.35 7.53 -20.40
C ASP A 328 34.91 7.24 -20.88
N SER A 329 34.39 8.19 -21.66
CA SER A 329 32.99 8.20 -22.04
C SER A 329 32.59 6.95 -22.81
N ARG A 330 33.47 6.41 -23.63
CA ARG A 330 33.15 5.31 -24.54
C ARG A 330 33.33 3.94 -23.90
N ASN A 331 34.49 3.71 -23.29
CA ASN A 331 34.86 2.39 -22.84
C ASN A 331 34.34 2.04 -21.44
N VAL A 332 34.08 3.02 -20.62
CA VAL A 332 33.70 2.82 -19.21
C VAL A 332 32.32 3.41 -18.90
N PHE A 333 32.10 4.68 -19.23
CA PHE A 333 30.82 5.33 -18.87
C PHE A 333 29.62 4.69 -19.57
N VAL A 334 29.65 4.51 -20.89
CA VAL A 334 28.50 3.97 -21.66
C VAL A 334 28.09 2.58 -21.20
N PRO A 335 28.99 1.59 -21.02
CA PRO A 335 28.61 0.28 -20.52
C PRO A 335 28.01 0.30 -19.10
N ILE A 336 28.57 1.12 -18.21
CA ILE A 336 28.06 1.23 -16.85
C ILE A 336 26.70 1.97 -16.84
N ALA A 337 26.57 3.06 -17.58
CA ALA A 337 25.30 3.79 -17.71
C ALA A 337 24.18 2.90 -18.30
N LEU A 338 24.51 2.10 -19.33
CA LEU A 338 23.59 1.11 -19.88
C LEU A 338 23.22 0.05 -18.86
N SER A 339 24.17 -0.45 -18.09
CA SER A 339 23.92 -1.41 -17.00
C SER A 339 23.02 -0.81 -15.91
N CYS A 340 23.25 0.45 -15.52
CA CYS A 340 22.39 1.18 -14.59
C CYS A 340 20.98 1.34 -15.15
N ARG A 341 20.84 1.67 -16.43
CA ARG A 341 19.55 1.80 -17.12
C ARG A 341 18.79 0.47 -17.11
N VAL A 342 19.42 -0.61 -17.60
CA VAL A 342 18.78 -1.94 -17.69
C VAL A 342 18.37 -2.46 -16.31
N SER A 343 19.29 -2.38 -15.32
CA SER A 343 18.99 -2.82 -13.96
C SER A 343 17.86 -1.99 -13.30
N SER A 344 17.84 -0.68 -13.54
CA SER A 344 16.79 0.19 -13.02
C SER A 344 15.42 -0.16 -13.60
N LEU A 345 15.35 -0.38 -14.92
CA LEU A 345 14.11 -0.78 -15.59
C LEU A 345 13.64 -2.17 -15.15
N ALA A 346 14.56 -3.11 -14.98
CA ALA A 346 14.24 -4.44 -14.46
C ALA A 346 13.71 -4.40 -13.04
N LEU A 347 14.32 -3.59 -12.15
CA LEU A 347 13.84 -3.40 -10.78
C LEU A 347 12.50 -2.65 -10.74
N HIS A 348 12.32 -1.65 -11.60
CA HIS A 348 11.04 -0.94 -11.75
C HIS A 348 9.93 -1.90 -12.18
N ALA A 349 10.17 -2.74 -13.19
CA ALA A 349 9.25 -3.78 -13.62
C ALA A 349 8.99 -4.84 -12.54
N ALA A 350 10.01 -5.21 -11.76
CA ALA A 350 9.87 -6.13 -10.64
C ALA A 350 8.96 -5.58 -9.54
N VAL A 351 9.05 -4.27 -9.22
CA VAL A 351 8.11 -3.60 -8.31
C VAL A 351 6.69 -3.66 -8.88
N GLY A 352 6.52 -3.42 -10.17
CA GLY A 352 5.22 -3.53 -10.85
C GLY A 352 4.63 -4.94 -10.73
N GLY A 353 5.39 -5.97 -11.07
CA GLY A 353 4.98 -7.37 -10.94
C GLY A 353 4.61 -7.73 -9.50
N TRP A 354 5.42 -7.29 -8.52
CA TRP A 354 5.14 -7.47 -7.11
C TRP A 354 3.84 -6.76 -6.70
N ALA A 355 3.60 -5.53 -7.17
CA ALA A 355 2.40 -4.75 -6.85
C ALA A 355 1.12 -5.41 -7.40
N ILE A 356 1.16 -5.98 -8.62
CA ILE A 356 0.03 -6.75 -9.16
C ILE A 356 -0.20 -8.02 -8.34
N PHE A 357 0.86 -8.77 -8.04
CA PHE A 357 0.75 -10.01 -7.29
C PHE A 357 0.13 -9.80 -5.90
N ASN A 358 0.49 -8.71 -5.22
CA ASN A 358 -0.03 -8.35 -3.90
C ASN A 358 -1.29 -7.48 -3.96
N GLN A 359 -1.89 -7.28 -5.14
CA GLN A 359 -3.14 -6.51 -5.35
C GLN A 359 -3.06 -5.06 -4.82
N GLU A 360 -1.86 -4.45 -4.89
CA GLU A 360 -1.68 -3.07 -4.47
C GLU A 360 -2.50 -2.11 -5.35
N LYS A 361 -3.15 -1.14 -4.71
CA LYS A 361 -3.95 -0.14 -5.42
C LYS A 361 -3.06 0.71 -6.33
N GLY A 362 -3.45 0.84 -7.60
CA GLY A 362 -2.63 1.50 -8.60
C GLY A 362 -1.51 0.63 -9.21
N GLY A 363 -1.30 -0.60 -8.70
CA GLY A 363 -0.27 -1.52 -9.18
C GLY A 363 -0.37 -1.84 -10.67
N THR A 364 -1.58 -2.00 -11.20
CA THR A 364 -1.80 -2.26 -12.63
C THR A 364 -1.33 -1.10 -13.51
N VAL A 365 -1.71 0.14 -13.14
CA VAL A 365 -1.32 1.36 -13.89
C VAL A 365 0.20 1.52 -13.85
N PHE A 366 0.79 1.36 -12.68
CA PHE A 366 2.24 1.42 -12.49
C PHE A 366 2.97 0.37 -13.33
N THR A 367 2.49 -0.87 -13.38
CA THR A 367 3.12 -1.94 -14.17
C THR A 367 3.02 -1.69 -15.67
N MET A 368 1.89 -1.18 -16.14
CA MET A 368 1.72 -0.80 -17.55
C MET A 368 2.72 0.30 -17.93
N SER A 369 2.89 1.32 -17.08
CA SER A 369 3.87 2.37 -17.26
C SER A 369 5.30 1.78 -17.29
N ALA A 370 5.64 0.88 -16.36
CA ALA A 370 6.94 0.22 -16.33
C ALA A 370 7.24 -0.58 -17.61
N VAL A 371 6.25 -1.28 -18.15
CA VAL A 371 6.38 -2.00 -19.41
C VAL A 371 6.59 -1.05 -20.59
N LEU A 372 5.79 0.03 -20.67
CA LEU A 372 5.92 1.04 -21.72
C LEU A 372 7.29 1.73 -21.67
N LEU A 373 7.76 2.11 -20.48
CA LEU A 373 9.07 2.71 -20.29
C LEU A 373 10.20 1.75 -20.70
N THR A 374 10.07 0.47 -20.36
CA THR A 374 11.05 -0.55 -20.75
C THR A 374 11.07 -0.75 -22.25
N MET A 375 9.92 -0.82 -22.90
CA MET A 375 9.81 -0.94 -24.37
C MET A 375 10.37 0.30 -25.07
N ALA A 376 10.02 1.50 -24.59
CA ALA A 376 10.53 2.74 -25.16
C ALA A 376 12.05 2.89 -24.96
N SER A 377 12.56 2.46 -23.81
CA SER A 377 14.00 2.42 -23.55
C SER A 377 14.73 1.43 -24.44
N ALA A 378 14.17 0.25 -24.64
CA ALA A 378 14.72 -0.74 -25.59
C ALA A 378 14.72 -0.19 -27.01
N TYR A 379 13.61 0.46 -27.42
CA TYR A 379 13.51 1.15 -28.71
C TYR A 379 14.61 2.21 -28.87
N MET A 380 14.83 3.08 -27.83
CA MET A 380 15.89 4.09 -27.91
C MET A 380 17.30 3.47 -28.05
N VAL A 381 17.57 2.32 -27.39
CA VAL A 381 18.84 1.61 -27.56
C VAL A 381 18.98 1.05 -28.97
N VAL A 382 17.90 0.51 -29.54
CA VAL A 382 17.88 0.00 -30.92
C VAL A 382 18.05 1.14 -31.91
N ASP A 383 17.37 2.27 -31.72
CA ASP A 383 17.52 3.47 -32.55
C ASP A 383 18.96 4.00 -32.51
N GLU A 384 19.56 4.12 -31.31
CA GLU A 384 20.93 4.53 -31.12
C GLU A 384 21.96 3.55 -31.73
N THR A 385 21.66 2.25 -31.72
CA THR A 385 22.60 1.22 -32.20
C THR A 385 22.52 0.99 -33.70
N PHE A 386 21.29 0.98 -34.26
CA PHE A 386 21.05 0.59 -35.63
C PHE A 386 20.56 1.73 -36.52
N GLY A 387 20.30 2.91 -35.98
CA GLY A 387 19.89 4.09 -36.75
C GLY A 387 18.53 3.95 -37.44
N PHE A 388 17.54 3.37 -36.77
CA PHE A 388 16.20 3.23 -37.35
C PHE A 388 15.53 4.62 -37.61
N PRO A 389 14.82 4.82 -38.74
CA PRO A 389 14.34 6.13 -39.14
C PRO A 389 13.07 6.63 -38.47
N PHE A 390 12.88 6.36 -37.18
CA PHE A 390 11.66 6.68 -36.44
C PHE A 390 11.69 8.00 -35.67
N GLY A 391 11.82 9.13 -36.32
CA GLY A 391 11.57 10.45 -35.75
C GLY A 391 12.54 10.87 -34.63
N GLY A 392 12.83 12.14 -34.51
CA GLY A 392 13.88 12.66 -33.63
C GLY A 392 13.71 12.28 -32.14
N ILE A 393 14.79 11.86 -31.53
CA ILE A 393 14.93 11.49 -30.11
C ILE A 393 14.25 12.49 -29.14
N PRO A 394 14.37 13.83 -29.32
CA PRO A 394 13.74 14.80 -28.42
C PRO A 394 12.23 14.68 -28.35
N PHE A 395 11.56 14.52 -29.50
CA PHE A 395 10.11 14.40 -29.55
C PHE A 395 9.61 13.14 -28.84
N THR A 396 10.26 12.02 -29.11
CA THR A 396 9.93 10.72 -28.47
C THR A 396 10.14 10.79 -26.97
N LEU A 397 11.23 11.39 -26.51
CA LEU A 397 11.53 11.54 -25.10
C LEU A 397 10.50 12.40 -24.34
N ARG A 398 10.05 13.52 -24.93
CA ARG A 398 8.99 14.36 -24.34
C ARG A 398 7.71 13.58 -24.09
N TRP A 399 7.25 12.84 -25.10
CA TRP A 399 6.03 12.04 -24.98
C TRP A 399 6.17 10.92 -23.95
N LEU A 400 7.32 10.25 -23.93
CA LEU A 400 7.62 9.22 -22.97
C LEU A 400 7.55 9.74 -21.52
N VAL A 401 8.23 10.86 -21.25
CA VAL A 401 8.21 11.50 -19.92
C VAL A 401 6.80 11.95 -19.55
N THR A 402 6.03 12.49 -20.51
CA THR A 402 4.65 12.91 -20.24
C THR A 402 3.76 11.75 -19.83
N ILE A 403 3.83 10.64 -20.54
CA ILE A 403 3.03 9.45 -20.27
C ILE A 403 3.41 8.84 -18.94
N GLU A 404 4.70 8.74 -18.70
CA GLU A 404 5.22 8.24 -17.42
C GLU A 404 4.76 9.11 -16.25
N ALA A 405 4.83 10.43 -16.39
CA ALA A 405 4.36 11.37 -15.39
C ALA A 405 2.84 11.22 -15.12
N ILE A 406 2.04 11.09 -16.17
CA ILE A 406 0.59 10.87 -16.05
C ILE A 406 0.30 9.51 -15.39
N ALA A 407 0.99 8.46 -15.80
CA ALA A 407 0.81 7.12 -15.25
C ALA A 407 1.20 7.06 -13.76
N PHE A 408 2.32 7.67 -13.38
CA PHE A 408 2.70 7.79 -11.98
C PHE A 408 1.69 8.62 -11.17
N ALA A 409 1.25 9.76 -11.69
CA ALA A 409 0.22 10.55 -11.03
C ALA A 409 -1.07 9.74 -10.82
N ALA A 410 -1.51 9.00 -11.84
CA ALA A 410 -2.68 8.13 -11.74
C ALA A 410 -2.46 6.99 -10.73
N ALA A 411 -1.30 6.34 -10.73
CA ALA A 411 -0.96 5.30 -9.76
C ALA A 411 -0.95 5.84 -8.32
N ILE A 412 -0.39 7.04 -8.10
CA ILE A 412 -0.39 7.73 -6.82
C ILE A 412 -1.83 8.02 -6.35
N VAL A 413 -2.65 8.60 -7.22
CA VAL A 413 -4.06 8.91 -6.89
C VAL A 413 -4.83 7.65 -6.53
N LEU A 414 -4.68 6.58 -7.31
CA LEU A 414 -5.35 5.30 -7.04
C LEU A 414 -4.87 4.67 -5.73
N ASN A 415 -3.56 4.71 -5.45
CA ASN A 415 -2.98 4.20 -4.22
C ASN A 415 -3.50 4.99 -3.00
N VAL A 416 -3.37 6.31 -3.02
CA VAL A 416 -3.82 7.19 -1.91
C VAL A 416 -5.32 7.09 -1.69
N ALA A 417 -6.13 7.08 -2.75
CA ALA A 417 -7.58 6.91 -2.64
C ALA A 417 -7.95 5.52 -2.07
N GLY A 418 -7.21 4.48 -2.45
CA GLY A 418 -7.37 3.13 -1.92
C GLY A 418 -7.09 3.06 -0.42
N VAL A 419 -5.94 3.55 0.01
CA VAL A 419 -5.54 3.60 1.43
C VAL A 419 -6.52 4.42 2.25
N LYS A 420 -6.98 5.58 1.72
CA LYS A 420 -7.99 6.39 2.40
C LYS A 420 -9.30 5.64 2.60
N ARG A 421 -9.82 4.96 1.55
CA ARG A 421 -11.06 4.17 1.65
C ARG A 421 -10.94 3.05 2.69
N GLU A 422 -9.81 2.34 2.72
CA GLU A 422 -9.56 1.28 3.71
C GLU A 422 -9.52 1.84 5.14
N ARG A 423 -8.85 2.98 5.33
CA ARG A 423 -8.83 3.68 6.62
C ARG A 423 -10.21 4.15 7.06
N ASP A 424 -10.99 4.75 6.15
CA ASP A 424 -12.34 5.21 6.44
C ASP A 424 -13.26 4.03 6.77
N ALA A 425 -13.15 2.90 6.06
CA ALA A 425 -13.89 1.68 6.36
C ALA A 425 -13.50 1.08 7.74
N ALA A 426 -12.21 1.04 8.06
CA ALA A 426 -11.74 0.60 9.37
C ALA A 426 -12.24 1.50 10.51
N LEU A 427 -12.24 2.83 10.32
CA LEU A 427 -12.77 3.79 11.28
C LEU A 427 -14.27 3.58 11.51
N VAL A 428 -15.04 3.38 10.44
CA VAL A 428 -16.49 3.10 10.55
C VAL A 428 -16.74 1.79 11.30
N ALA A 429 -15.95 0.75 11.05
CA ALA A 429 -16.05 -0.52 11.76
C ALA A 429 -15.75 -0.34 13.26
N ASP A 430 -14.67 0.39 13.60
CA ASP A 430 -14.30 0.68 15.00
C ASP A 430 -15.37 1.50 15.73
N LEU A 431 -15.94 2.50 15.06
CA LEU A 431 -17.06 3.28 15.61
C LEU A 431 -18.30 2.41 15.85
N ARG A 432 -18.60 1.43 15.00
CA ARG A 432 -19.71 0.49 15.21
C ARG A 432 -19.48 -0.37 16.44
N THR A 433 -18.29 -0.97 16.56
CA THR A 433 -17.94 -1.82 17.73
C THR A 433 -17.95 -1.02 19.04
N THR A 434 -17.47 0.21 19.01
CA THR A 434 -17.51 1.11 20.17
C THR A 434 -18.95 1.47 20.56
N ARG A 435 -19.81 1.73 19.59
CA ARG A 435 -21.22 2.03 19.82
C ARG A 435 -21.99 0.84 20.39
N GLU A 436 -21.70 -0.36 19.90
CA GLU A 436 -22.26 -1.61 20.46
C GLU A 436 -21.82 -1.82 21.92
N LYS A 437 -20.54 -1.65 22.22
CA LYS A 437 -20.03 -1.72 23.61
C LYS A 437 -20.71 -0.71 24.53
N LEU A 438 -20.92 0.54 24.07
CA LEU A 438 -21.64 1.54 24.86
C LEU A 438 -23.08 1.12 25.14
N ARG A 439 -23.83 0.66 24.13
CA ARG A 439 -25.20 0.16 24.29
C ARG A 439 -25.28 -1.01 25.26
N LEU A 440 -24.33 -1.94 25.18
CA LEU A 440 -24.27 -3.07 26.09
C LEU A 440 -24.04 -2.62 27.55
N ASN A 441 -23.11 -1.67 27.74
CA ASN A 441 -22.85 -1.11 29.07
C ASN A 441 -24.05 -0.33 29.65
N GLU A 442 -24.78 0.43 28.83
CA GLU A 442 -26.00 1.11 29.24
C GLU A 442 -27.08 0.09 29.67
N ALA A 443 -27.32 -0.94 28.85
CA ALA A 443 -28.28 -1.99 29.16
C ALA A 443 -27.90 -2.78 30.44
N LEU A 444 -26.60 -3.04 30.64
CA LEU A 444 -26.10 -3.69 31.85
C LEU A 444 -26.35 -2.80 33.10
N ARG A 445 -26.06 -1.50 32.97
CA ARG A 445 -26.29 -0.54 34.07
C ARG A 445 -27.77 -0.43 34.43
N ASP A 446 -28.64 -0.37 33.42
CA ASP A 446 -30.11 -0.33 33.64
C ASP A 446 -30.60 -1.61 34.31
N SER A 447 -30.12 -2.77 33.88
CA SER A 447 -30.43 -4.06 34.51
C SER A 447 -29.94 -4.13 35.97
N GLN A 448 -28.71 -3.66 36.22
CA GLN A 448 -28.19 -3.61 37.59
C GLN A 448 -29.04 -2.68 38.50
N SER A 449 -29.42 -1.52 37.99
CA SER A 449 -30.27 -0.58 38.77
C SER A 449 -31.67 -1.16 39.05
N ALA A 450 -32.25 -1.84 38.10
CA ALA A 450 -33.52 -2.54 38.26
C ALA A 450 -33.45 -3.66 39.30
N TYR A 451 -32.36 -4.42 39.26
CA TYR A 451 -32.07 -5.50 40.25
C TYR A 451 -31.92 -4.93 41.65
N GLU A 452 -31.13 -3.86 41.85
CA GLU A 452 -30.96 -3.21 43.14
C GLU A 452 -32.31 -2.68 43.71
N GLN A 453 -33.14 -2.05 42.88
CA GLN A 453 -34.46 -1.59 43.27
C GLN A 453 -35.37 -2.76 43.69
N ALA A 454 -35.37 -3.86 42.92
CA ALA A 454 -36.15 -5.05 43.25
C ALA A 454 -35.66 -5.67 44.60
N ARG A 455 -34.35 -5.73 44.80
CA ARG A 455 -33.74 -6.20 46.03
C ARG A 455 -34.13 -5.36 47.26
N LEU A 456 -34.09 -4.03 47.12
CA LEU A 456 -34.52 -3.10 48.19
C LEU A 456 -35.97 -3.28 48.53
N ARG A 457 -36.87 -3.38 47.57
CA ARG A 457 -38.29 -3.65 47.77
C ARG A 457 -38.53 -4.99 48.47
N ALA A 458 -37.83 -6.04 48.06
CA ALA A 458 -37.93 -7.35 48.69
C ALA A 458 -37.46 -7.30 50.18
N PHE A 459 -36.38 -6.55 50.45
CA PHE A 459 -35.89 -6.34 51.83
C PHE A 459 -36.88 -5.55 52.70
N GLU A 460 -37.48 -4.50 52.19
CA GLU A 460 -38.53 -3.74 52.86
C GLU A 460 -39.76 -4.59 53.18
N TYR A 461 -40.21 -5.41 52.22
CA TYR A 461 -41.32 -6.34 52.41
C TYR A 461 -41.03 -7.36 53.49
N ARG A 462 -39.82 -7.94 53.49
CA ARG A 462 -39.37 -8.90 54.48
C ARG A 462 -39.34 -8.30 55.89
N ASN A 463 -38.85 -7.06 56.03
CA ASN A 463 -38.78 -6.40 57.31
C ASN A 463 -40.18 -6.05 57.83
N ARG A 464 -41.11 -5.64 56.96
CA ARG A 464 -42.52 -5.41 57.34
C ARG A 464 -43.20 -6.67 57.81
N LEU A 465 -43.00 -7.80 57.13
CA LEU A 465 -43.53 -9.10 57.57
C LEU A 465 -42.98 -9.58 58.91
N GLN A 466 -41.69 -9.37 59.14
CA GLN A 466 -41.07 -9.69 60.43
C GLN A 466 -41.66 -8.84 61.60
N SER A 467 -41.84 -7.54 61.36
CA SER A 467 -42.44 -6.64 62.34
C SER A 467 -43.87 -7.05 62.65
N VAL A 468 -44.71 -7.30 61.63
CA VAL A 468 -46.10 -7.76 61.83
C VAL A 468 -46.16 -9.10 62.59
N SER A 469 -45.28 -10.04 62.26
CA SER A 469 -45.22 -11.31 62.97
C SER A 469 -44.84 -11.15 64.41
N HIS A 470 -43.85 -10.30 64.71
CA HIS A 470 -43.46 -9.99 66.12
C HIS A 470 -44.59 -9.32 66.88
N ASP A 471 -45.28 -8.33 66.25
CA ASP A 471 -46.38 -7.58 66.90
C ASP A 471 -47.63 -8.44 67.16
N ILE A 472 -47.82 -9.55 66.43
CA ILE A 472 -48.88 -10.52 66.64
C ILE A 472 -48.47 -11.55 67.67
N LEU A 473 -47.23 -12.06 67.64
CA LEU A 473 -46.74 -13.10 68.54
C LEU A 473 -46.57 -12.61 69.98
N GLN A 474 -46.19 -11.33 70.15
CA GLN A 474 -45.95 -10.74 71.45
C GLN A 474 -47.21 -10.67 72.33
N PRO A 475 -48.38 -10.11 71.91
CA PRO A 475 -49.59 -10.12 72.70
C PRO A 475 -50.16 -11.52 72.85
N LEU A 476 -50.05 -12.41 71.88
CA LEU A 476 -50.45 -13.81 72.00
C LEU A 476 -49.66 -14.53 73.11
N SER A 477 -48.35 -14.29 73.22
CA SER A 477 -47.51 -14.85 74.28
C SER A 477 -47.88 -14.30 75.69
N SER A 478 -48.13 -12.98 75.75
CA SER A 478 -48.54 -12.33 77.00
C SER A 478 -49.90 -12.84 77.44
N LEU A 479 -50.86 -13.02 76.51
CA LEU A 479 -52.16 -13.61 76.82
C LEU A 479 -52.04 -15.05 77.27
N LYS A 480 -51.19 -15.85 76.64
CA LYS A 480 -50.89 -17.22 77.01
C LYS A 480 -50.36 -17.29 78.50
N SER A 481 -49.39 -16.43 78.80
CA SER A 481 -48.82 -16.34 80.18
C SER A 481 -49.85 -15.89 81.18
N ALA A 482 -50.63 -14.87 80.93
CA ALA A 482 -51.68 -14.40 81.82
C ALA A 482 -52.78 -15.42 82.10
N LEU A 483 -53.15 -16.19 81.06
CA LEU A 483 -54.13 -17.26 81.24
C LEU A 483 -53.57 -18.49 81.96
N GLN A 484 -52.28 -18.78 81.81
CA GLN A 484 -51.59 -19.85 82.59
C GLN A 484 -51.46 -19.55 84.07
N GLU A 485 -51.27 -18.25 84.44
CA GLU A 485 -51.16 -17.79 85.81
C GLU A 485 -52.51 -17.73 86.52
N ASN A 486 -53.57 -17.41 85.79
CA ASN A 486 -54.87 -17.13 86.45
C ASN A 486 -55.85 -18.34 86.43
N LEU A 487 -55.51 -19.47 85.79
CA LEU A 487 -56.35 -20.67 85.75
C LEU A 487 -55.82 -21.75 86.74
N PRO A 488 -56.69 -22.32 87.62
CA PRO A 488 -56.32 -23.39 88.51
C PRO A 488 -55.73 -24.62 87.81
N PRO A 489 -54.77 -25.33 88.46
CA PRO A 489 -54.06 -26.44 87.75
C PRO A 489 -54.96 -27.56 87.28
N ASN A 490 -56.16 -27.74 87.80
CA ASN A 490 -57.11 -28.81 87.54
C ASN A 490 -58.36 -28.38 86.73
N SER A 491 -58.34 -27.24 86.08
CA SER A 491 -59.49 -26.72 85.27
C SER A 491 -59.59 -27.45 83.92
N GLU A 492 -60.78 -28.04 83.64
CA GLU A 492 -61.10 -28.72 82.33
C GLU A 492 -60.91 -27.78 81.13
N ALA A 493 -60.93 -26.47 81.28
CA ALA A 493 -60.74 -25.47 80.27
C ALA A 493 -59.29 -25.21 79.90
N ARG A 494 -58.30 -25.66 80.62
CA ARG A 494 -56.86 -25.39 80.46
C ARG A 494 -56.30 -26.05 79.19
N LYS A 495 -56.73 -27.28 78.88
CA LYS A 495 -56.26 -28.07 77.74
C LYS A 495 -56.76 -27.53 76.36
N PRO A 496 -58.06 -27.27 76.24
CA PRO A 496 -58.55 -26.70 74.93
C PRO A 496 -58.07 -25.30 74.68
N LEU A 497 -57.82 -24.49 75.74
CA LEU A 497 -57.25 -23.16 75.59
C LEU A 497 -55.76 -23.18 75.13
N ALA A 498 -55.01 -24.08 75.72
CA ALA A 498 -53.58 -24.29 75.37
C ALA A 498 -53.47 -24.76 73.89
N GLU A 499 -54.33 -25.67 73.50
CA GLU A 499 -54.40 -26.14 72.11
C GLU A 499 -54.86 -25.03 71.11
N ALA A 500 -55.79 -24.18 71.51
CA ALA A 500 -56.21 -23.02 70.72
C ALA A 500 -55.06 -21.98 70.56
N PHE A 501 -54.26 -21.75 71.62
CA PHE A 501 -53.12 -20.86 71.58
C PHE A 501 -51.97 -21.43 70.72
N GLU A 502 -51.69 -22.71 70.85
CA GLU A 502 -50.74 -23.41 69.98
C GLU A 502 -51.17 -23.38 68.53
N TYR A 503 -52.49 -23.55 68.24
CA TYR A 503 -53.01 -23.41 66.92
C TYR A 503 -52.89 -21.98 66.35
N LEU A 504 -53.22 -20.94 67.14
CA LEU A 504 -53.05 -19.53 66.75
C LEU A 504 -51.61 -19.14 66.57
N GLN A 505 -50.71 -19.63 67.43
CA GLN A 505 -49.26 -19.44 67.31
C GLN A 505 -48.71 -20.16 66.07
N GLY A 506 -49.23 -21.35 65.78
CA GLY A 506 -48.90 -22.10 64.58
C GLY A 506 -49.41 -21.40 63.31
N LEU A 507 -50.66 -20.86 63.35
CA LEU A 507 -51.22 -20.03 62.26
C LEU A 507 -50.45 -18.76 62.01
N ALA A 508 -49.98 -18.07 63.05
CA ALA A 508 -49.14 -16.87 62.94
C ALA A 508 -47.77 -17.18 62.40
N GLN A 509 -47.24 -18.37 62.71
CA GLN A 509 -45.98 -18.87 62.16
C GLN A 509 -46.12 -19.49 60.75
N GLN A 510 -47.29 -20.09 60.41
CA GLN A 510 -47.56 -20.64 59.09
C GLN A 510 -47.87 -19.58 58.02
N ASN A 511 -48.40 -18.42 58.38
CA ASN A 511 -48.71 -17.32 57.44
C ASN A 511 -47.46 -16.54 57.04
N LEU A 512 -46.26 -16.90 57.45
CA LEU A 512 -44.98 -16.41 56.98
C LEU A 512 -44.53 -16.90 55.60
N PRO A 513 -45.09 -17.94 54.97
CA PRO A 513 -44.75 -18.26 53.59
C PRO A 513 -45.80 -17.86 52.55
N ALA A 514 -46.24 -16.61 52.52
CA ALA A 514 -46.84 -16.04 51.29
C ALA A 514 -45.84 -15.91 50.13
N ALA A 515 -44.60 -16.25 50.40
CA ALA A 515 -43.51 -16.34 49.39
C ALA A 515 -43.63 -17.59 48.51
N LYS A 516 -44.47 -18.57 48.84
CA LYS A 516 -44.55 -19.81 48.08
C LYS A 516 -45.60 -19.77 46.93
N GLN A 517 -46.59 -18.85 46.99
CA GLN A 517 -47.58 -18.69 45.98
C GLN A 517 -47.25 -17.74 44.81
N MET A 518 -46.14 -17.00 44.88
CA MET A 518 -45.60 -16.27 43.74
C MET A 518 -44.68 -17.10 42.84
N LYS A 519 -44.39 -18.34 43.22
CA LYS A 519 -43.50 -19.24 42.45
C LYS A 519 -44.19 -19.89 41.22
N ASP A 520 -45.52 -19.96 41.23
CA ASP A 520 -46.26 -20.70 40.17
C ASP A 520 -46.68 -19.82 38.98
N ALA A 521 -46.42 -18.50 39.01
CA ALA A 521 -46.83 -17.57 37.94
C ALA A 521 -45.71 -17.14 37.00
N GLN A 522 -44.49 -17.62 37.15
CA GLN A 522 -43.33 -17.17 36.40
C GLN A 522 -42.51 -18.30 35.71
N ALA A 523 -43.08 -19.49 35.60
CA ALA A 523 -42.47 -20.58 34.85
C ALA A 523 -42.93 -20.61 33.38
N GLU A 524 -42.69 -19.50 32.65
CA GLU A 524 -42.48 -19.61 31.21
C GLU A 524 -41.02 -19.97 30.97
N ALA A 525 -40.78 -21.15 30.47
CA ALA A 525 -39.46 -21.76 30.22
C ALA A 525 -38.65 -20.82 29.29
N ASN A 526 -37.71 -20.09 29.86
CA ASN A 526 -36.69 -19.38 29.07
C ASN A 526 -35.63 -20.35 28.62
N GLU A 527 -35.56 -20.61 27.32
CA GLU A 527 -34.46 -21.35 26.70
C GLU A 527 -33.17 -20.52 26.87
N THR A 528 -32.22 -21.03 27.65
CA THR A 528 -30.97 -20.34 27.93
C THR A 528 -29.80 -21.12 27.37
N PRO A 529 -28.94 -20.49 26.56
CA PRO A 529 -27.68 -21.11 26.15
C PRO A 529 -26.76 -21.29 27.37
N ILE A 530 -26.30 -22.50 27.63
CA ILE A 530 -25.38 -22.79 28.74
C ILE A 530 -24.09 -22.01 28.57
N THR A 531 -23.60 -21.87 27.36
CA THR A 531 -22.40 -21.09 27.02
C THR A 531 -22.48 -19.65 27.54
N LEU A 532 -23.65 -19.01 27.43
CA LEU A 532 -23.87 -17.65 27.91
C LEU A 532 -23.69 -17.53 29.43
N VAL A 533 -24.19 -18.53 30.17
CA VAL A 533 -24.03 -18.55 31.64
C VAL A 533 -22.58 -18.80 32.03
N LEU A 534 -21.91 -19.78 31.39
CA LEU A 534 -20.53 -20.12 31.70
C LEU A 534 -19.56 -19.02 31.30
N ASP A 535 -19.74 -18.38 30.14
CA ASP A 535 -18.92 -17.24 29.68
C ASP A 535 -19.11 -16.03 30.62
N SER A 536 -20.33 -15.81 31.10
CA SER A 536 -20.62 -14.74 32.07
C SER A 536 -19.89 -14.98 33.41
N VAL A 537 -19.93 -16.23 33.88
CA VAL A 537 -19.19 -16.60 35.12
C VAL A 537 -17.68 -16.49 34.91
N LEU A 538 -17.16 -16.96 33.77
CA LEU A 538 -15.74 -16.80 33.43
C LEU A 538 -15.33 -15.32 33.46
N ALA A 539 -16.10 -14.45 32.80
CA ALA A 539 -15.83 -13.01 32.75
C ALA A 539 -15.86 -12.34 34.15
N MET A 540 -16.74 -12.81 35.06
CA MET A 540 -16.83 -12.29 36.41
C MET A 540 -15.55 -12.55 37.23
N PHE A 541 -14.92 -13.70 37.04
CA PHE A 541 -13.84 -14.17 37.92
C PHE A 541 -12.45 -14.16 37.30
N ILE A 542 -12.30 -13.91 35.99
CA ILE A 542 -11.01 -14.00 35.29
C ILE A 542 -9.97 -13.02 35.89
N ASN A 543 -10.39 -11.80 36.23
CA ASN A 543 -9.50 -10.79 36.82
C ASN A 543 -9.11 -11.13 38.27
N GLU A 544 -10.04 -11.71 39.06
CA GLU A 544 -9.76 -12.14 40.42
C GLU A 544 -8.80 -13.33 40.43
N ALA A 545 -9.01 -14.31 39.57
CA ALA A 545 -8.12 -15.45 39.39
C ALA A 545 -6.72 -14.99 38.96
N ALA A 546 -6.61 -14.12 37.96
CA ALA A 546 -5.35 -13.57 37.47
C ALA A 546 -4.59 -12.80 38.56
N SER A 547 -5.28 -12.02 39.42
CA SER A 547 -4.66 -11.29 40.50
C SER A 547 -4.03 -12.20 41.59
N LYS A 548 -4.47 -13.46 41.66
CA LYS A 548 -3.96 -14.49 42.57
C LYS A 548 -2.97 -15.46 41.90
N GLY A 549 -2.63 -15.25 40.61
CA GLY A 549 -1.77 -16.16 39.84
C GLY A 549 -2.45 -17.48 39.46
N ILE A 550 -3.79 -17.56 39.51
CA ILE A 550 -4.57 -18.76 39.20
C ILE A 550 -5.02 -18.68 37.75
N GLU A 551 -4.78 -19.73 36.96
CA GLU A 551 -5.26 -19.83 35.59
C GLU A 551 -6.70 -20.40 35.57
N LEU A 552 -7.68 -19.57 35.18
CA LEU A 552 -9.09 -19.95 35.04
C LEU A 552 -9.37 -20.38 33.61
N LYS A 553 -9.80 -21.63 33.39
CA LYS A 553 -10.07 -22.24 32.09
C LYS A 553 -11.51 -22.70 31.96
N LEU A 554 -12.08 -22.50 30.74
CA LEU A 554 -13.36 -23.09 30.33
C LEU A 554 -13.10 -24.16 29.27
N HIS A 555 -13.57 -25.37 29.48
CA HIS A 555 -13.44 -26.55 28.57
C HIS A 555 -14.79 -27.17 28.27
N PRO A 556 -14.87 -27.95 27.19
CA PRO A 556 -15.39 -27.53 25.91
C PRO A 556 -16.81 -26.99 26.03
N GLN A 557 -17.17 -26.11 25.12
CA GLN A 557 -18.48 -25.47 25.05
C GLN A 557 -19.51 -26.47 24.51
N ILE A 558 -20.64 -26.58 25.20
CA ILE A 558 -21.84 -27.21 24.67
C ILE A 558 -22.65 -26.16 23.97
N GLU A 559 -22.96 -26.32 22.68
CA GLU A 559 -23.78 -25.36 21.91
C GLU A 559 -25.30 -25.52 22.17
N ASP A 560 -25.70 -26.44 23.06
CA ASP A 560 -27.11 -26.71 23.31
C ASP A 560 -27.76 -25.70 24.25
N THR A 561 -29.01 -25.32 23.91
CA THR A 561 -29.87 -24.52 24.77
C THR A 561 -30.62 -25.46 25.75
N VAL A 562 -30.72 -25.00 26.99
CA VAL A 562 -31.43 -25.75 28.02
C VAL A 562 -32.58 -24.96 28.59
N SER A 563 -33.66 -25.62 28.90
CA SER A 563 -34.78 -25.01 29.61
C SER A 563 -34.51 -25.08 31.12
N CYS A 564 -33.88 -24.04 31.68
CA CYS A 564 -33.66 -23.87 33.12
C CYS A 564 -33.62 -22.41 33.49
N ASP A 565 -33.77 -22.10 34.76
CA ASP A 565 -33.60 -20.73 35.27
C ASP A 565 -32.11 -20.31 35.21
N PRO A 566 -31.74 -19.36 34.32
CA PRO A 566 -30.34 -18.96 34.16
C PRO A 566 -29.76 -18.28 35.41
N VAL A 567 -30.60 -17.69 36.24
CA VAL A 567 -30.17 -16.98 37.45
C VAL A 567 -29.78 -18.00 38.51
N LEU A 568 -30.56 -19.04 38.67
CA LEU A 568 -30.26 -20.13 39.61
C LEU A 568 -28.99 -20.86 39.17
N LEU A 569 -28.85 -21.16 37.86
CA LEU A 569 -27.65 -21.82 37.34
C LEU A 569 -26.43 -20.95 37.50
N MET A 570 -26.51 -19.67 37.18
CA MET A 570 -25.43 -18.70 37.37
C MET A 570 -25.05 -18.61 38.85
N ARG A 571 -26.02 -18.57 39.77
CA ARG A 571 -25.82 -18.53 41.21
C ARG A 571 -25.09 -19.77 41.73
N ALA A 572 -25.45 -20.93 41.22
CA ALA A 572 -24.78 -22.17 41.60
C ALA A 572 -23.33 -22.23 41.10
N VAL A 573 -23.11 -21.97 39.81
CA VAL A 573 -21.78 -22.07 39.20
C VAL A 573 -20.84 -20.98 39.73
N SER A 574 -21.31 -19.75 39.88
CA SER A 574 -20.51 -18.65 40.44
C SER A 574 -20.02 -18.92 41.88
N ASN A 575 -20.88 -19.51 42.71
CA ASN A 575 -20.48 -19.92 44.09
C ASN A 575 -19.42 -21.02 44.09
N LEU A 576 -19.50 -21.99 43.16
CA LEU A 576 -18.48 -23.01 42.99
C LEU A 576 -17.14 -22.44 42.52
N VAL A 577 -17.17 -21.55 41.51
CA VAL A 577 -15.96 -20.89 41.00
C VAL A 577 -15.32 -19.98 42.01
N ALA A 578 -16.11 -19.21 42.75
CA ALA A 578 -15.62 -18.39 43.87
C ALA A 578 -14.93 -19.22 44.94
N ASN A 579 -15.51 -20.37 45.33
CA ASN A 579 -14.91 -21.30 46.27
C ASN A 579 -13.61 -21.91 45.70
N ALA A 580 -13.60 -22.34 44.44
CA ALA A 580 -12.42 -22.89 43.77
C ALA A 580 -11.26 -21.88 43.77
N ILE A 581 -11.51 -20.61 43.41
CA ILE A 581 -10.49 -19.53 43.44
C ILE A 581 -10.05 -19.20 44.87
N ARG A 582 -10.96 -19.28 45.86
CA ARG A 582 -10.65 -18.98 47.24
C ARG A 582 -9.69 -20.00 47.84
N TYR A 583 -9.88 -21.29 47.54
CA TYR A 583 -9.11 -22.39 48.14
C TYR A 583 -7.93 -22.88 47.28
N THR A 584 -7.69 -22.25 46.13
CA THR A 584 -6.50 -22.44 45.31
C THR A 584 -5.49 -21.34 45.63
N GLN A 585 -4.26 -21.69 45.97
CA GLN A 585 -3.18 -20.72 46.21
C GLN A 585 -2.39 -20.43 44.94
N ASP A 586 -2.12 -21.47 44.14
CA ASP A 586 -1.43 -21.43 42.86
C ASP A 586 -1.90 -22.61 42.02
N GLY A 587 -2.01 -22.44 40.68
CA GLY A 587 -2.41 -23.50 39.77
C GLY A 587 -3.60 -23.16 38.88
N THR A 588 -4.53 -24.10 38.69
CA THR A 588 -5.61 -23.96 37.72
C THR A 588 -6.99 -24.21 38.34
N VAL A 589 -7.97 -23.44 37.90
CA VAL A 589 -9.41 -23.71 38.07
C VAL A 589 -10.03 -23.93 36.72
N THR A 590 -10.70 -25.09 36.55
CA THR A 590 -11.29 -25.49 35.28
C THR A 590 -12.81 -25.62 35.42
N ILE A 591 -13.55 -24.98 34.53
CA ILE A 591 -15.00 -25.13 34.38
C ILE A 591 -15.20 -25.98 33.13
N ALA A 592 -15.93 -27.09 33.23
CA ALA A 592 -16.28 -27.96 32.12
C ALA A 592 -17.79 -28.24 32.14
N ALA A 593 -18.39 -28.31 30.96
CA ALA A 593 -19.78 -28.72 30.80
C ALA A 593 -19.88 -29.77 29.72
N GLU A 594 -20.67 -30.80 29.99
CA GLU A 594 -20.92 -31.92 29.09
C GLU A 594 -22.38 -32.41 29.18
N MET A 595 -22.87 -32.98 28.08
CA MET A 595 -24.15 -33.68 28.12
C MET A 595 -23.91 -35.13 28.52
N ALA A 596 -24.63 -35.60 29.53
CA ALA A 596 -24.57 -36.98 29.99
C ALA A 596 -26.00 -37.51 30.24
N GLU A 597 -26.39 -38.59 29.55
CA GLU A 597 -27.70 -39.28 29.70
C GLU A 597 -28.92 -38.37 29.55
N GLY A 598 -28.80 -37.27 28.78
CA GLY A 598 -29.86 -36.25 28.60
C GLY A 598 -29.90 -35.14 29.62
N ASP A 599 -28.98 -35.13 30.58
CA ASP A 599 -28.80 -34.08 31.56
C ASP A 599 -27.54 -33.25 31.26
N VAL A 600 -27.53 -32.01 31.70
CA VAL A 600 -26.32 -31.17 31.67
C VAL A 600 -25.52 -31.40 32.93
N VAL A 601 -24.24 -31.74 32.75
CA VAL A 601 -23.30 -31.91 33.84
C VAL A 601 -22.26 -30.80 33.77
N ILE A 602 -22.24 -29.92 34.79
CA ILE A 602 -21.23 -28.89 34.94
C ILE A 602 -20.24 -29.29 36.05
N LYS A 603 -18.95 -29.27 35.73
CA LYS A 603 -17.86 -29.60 36.67
C LYS A 603 -16.98 -28.39 36.86
N VAL A 604 -16.78 -28.02 38.11
CA VAL A 604 -15.77 -27.02 38.52
C VAL A 604 -14.68 -27.77 39.29
N ARG A 605 -13.48 -27.76 38.72
CA ARG A 605 -12.31 -28.44 39.29
C ARG A 605 -11.24 -27.43 39.62
N ASP A 606 -10.71 -27.52 40.85
CA ASP A 606 -9.56 -26.74 41.30
C ASP A 606 -8.35 -27.64 41.59
N SER A 607 -7.16 -27.03 41.60
CA SER A 607 -5.91 -27.65 42.00
C SER A 607 -5.48 -27.25 43.44
N GLY A 608 -6.44 -26.88 44.26
CA GLY A 608 -6.20 -26.37 45.62
C GLY A 608 -5.83 -27.45 46.64
N LEU A 609 -5.94 -27.09 47.92
CA LEU A 609 -5.52 -27.95 49.05
C LEU A 609 -6.28 -29.28 49.11
N GLY A 610 -7.47 -29.36 48.59
CA GLY A 610 -8.35 -30.51 48.72
C GLY A 610 -8.84 -30.75 50.12
N MET A 611 -9.70 -31.77 50.30
CA MET A 611 -10.34 -32.10 51.56
C MET A 611 -10.29 -33.60 51.83
N SER A 612 -10.20 -33.98 53.08
CA SER A 612 -10.39 -35.39 53.54
C SER A 612 -11.88 -35.75 53.58
N ARG A 613 -12.18 -37.05 53.58
CA ARG A 613 -13.57 -37.54 53.59
C ARG A 613 -14.41 -37.01 54.77
N PRO A 614 -13.88 -36.90 56.02
CA PRO A 614 -14.63 -36.30 57.13
C PRO A 614 -14.87 -34.79 56.95
N GLU A 615 -13.95 -34.08 56.26
CA GLU A 615 -14.12 -32.66 56.00
C GLU A 615 -15.21 -32.42 54.92
N ILE A 616 -15.30 -33.28 53.88
CA ILE A 616 -16.36 -33.22 52.90
C ILE A 616 -17.74 -33.39 53.55
N GLU A 617 -17.90 -34.41 54.42
CA GLU A 617 -19.15 -34.67 55.14
C GLU A 617 -19.54 -33.47 56.05
N LYS A 618 -18.57 -32.82 56.61
CA LYS A 618 -18.76 -31.64 57.48
C LYS A 618 -19.18 -30.40 56.71
N VAL A 619 -18.55 -30.10 55.54
CA VAL A 619 -18.84 -28.89 54.74
C VAL A 619 -20.13 -28.98 53.94
N LEU A 620 -20.65 -30.21 53.75
CA LEU A 620 -21.97 -30.43 53.13
C LEU A 620 -23.12 -30.21 54.16
N GLN A 621 -22.85 -30.15 55.47
CA GLN A 621 -23.85 -29.78 56.50
C GLN A 621 -24.09 -28.28 56.48
N ARG A 622 -25.36 -27.87 56.54
CA ARG A 622 -25.78 -26.45 56.43
C ARG A 622 -25.15 -25.56 57.50
N GLY A 623 -24.43 -24.51 57.09
CA GLY A 623 -23.89 -23.49 57.98
C GLY A 623 -22.56 -23.82 58.69
N VAL A 624 -21.85 -24.86 58.24
CA VAL A 624 -20.56 -25.24 58.85
C VAL A 624 -19.42 -24.81 57.93
N SER A 625 -18.56 -23.93 58.44
CA SER A 625 -17.29 -23.56 57.74
C SER A 625 -16.20 -24.56 58.06
N GLY A 626 -15.34 -24.90 57.09
CA GLY A 626 -14.14 -25.68 57.33
C GLY A 626 -13.17 -24.98 58.32
N ALA A 627 -12.34 -25.74 59.03
CA ALA A 627 -11.47 -25.27 60.11
C ALA A 627 -10.45 -24.15 59.76
N GLN A 628 -10.30 -23.79 58.50
CA GLN A 628 -9.36 -22.76 58.02
C GLN A 628 -10.03 -21.62 57.22
N SER A 629 -11.38 -21.46 57.26
CA SER A 629 -12.07 -20.47 56.44
C SER A 629 -12.63 -19.30 57.25
N ASN A 630 -12.28 -18.07 56.89
CA ASN A 630 -12.91 -16.82 57.33
C ASN A 630 -14.26 -16.55 56.61
N GLY A 631 -14.97 -17.55 56.09
CA GLY A 631 -16.19 -17.41 55.34
C GLY A 631 -17.44 -17.80 56.14
N SER A 632 -18.62 -17.27 55.74
CA SER A 632 -19.91 -17.51 56.41
C SER A 632 -20.43 -18.96 56.37
N GLY A 633 -19.72 -19.91 55.71
CA GLY A 633 -20.15 -21.31 55.57
C GLY A 633 -21.42 -21.53 54.73
N LEU A 634 -21.90 -20.48 54.08
CA LEU A 634 -23.16 -20.48 53.32
C LEU A 634 -23.01 -20.84 51.81
N GLY A 635 -21.78 -20.85 51.26
CA GLY A 635 -21.56 -20.99 49.79
C GLY A 635 -22.06 -22.32 49.23
N LEU A 636 -21.74 -23.45 49.88
CA LEU A 636 -22.18 -24.77 49.39
C LEU A 636 -23.67 -25.03 49.67
N SER A 637 -24.23 -24.48 50.77
CA SER A 637 -25.68 -24.56 50.99
C SER A 637 -26.49 -23.77 49.95
N ILE A 638 -25.94 -22.64 49.47
CA ILE A 638 -26.52 -21.87 48.35
C ILE A 638 -26.47 -22.68 47.03
N VAL A 639 -25.38 -23.42 46.78
CA VAL A 639 -25.27 -24.30 45.61
C VAL A 639 -26.30 -25.40 45.71
N GLN A 640 -26.40 -26.08 46.86
CA GLN A 640 -27.37 -27.16 47.05
C GLN A 640 -28.83 -26.66 46.86
N GLU A 641 -29.17 -25.53 47.47
CA GLU A 641 -30.48 -24.92 47.33
C GLU A 641 -30.82 -24.56 45.90
N ALA A 642 -29.89 -23.96 45.16
CA ALA A 642 -30.09 -23.58 43.77
C ALA A 642 -30.21 -24.80 42.85
N VAL A 643 -29.43 -25.86 43.10
CA VAL A 643 -29.47 -27.12 42.35
C VAL A 643 -30.73 -27.91 42.66
N ASP A 644 -31.20 -27.95 43.90
CA ASP A 644 -32.47 -28.57 44.31
C ASP A 644 -33.66 -27.85 43.63
N GLU A 645 -33.59 -26.51 43.57
CA GLU A 645 -34.60 -25.71 42.86
C GLU A 645 -34.60 -25.93 41.33
N LEU A 646 -33.43 -26.25 40.73
CA LEU A 646 -33.31 -26.65 39.32
C LEU A 646 -33.70 -28.11 39.07
N GLY A 647 -34.12 -28.84 40.12
CA GLY A 647 -34.47 -30.28 39.99
C GLY A 647 -33.27 -31.18 39.70
N GLY A 648 -32.06 -30.73 40.03
CA GLY A 648 -30.79 -31.38 39.76
C GLY A 648 -30.21 -32.12 40.94
N SER A 649 -28.92 -32.50 40.82
CA SER A 649 -28.12 -33.09 41.89
C SER A 649 -26.76 -32.42 41.96
N PHE A 650 -26.22 -32.33 43.21
CA PHE A 650 -24.90 -31.79 43.48
C PHE A 650 -24.03 -32.87 44.16
N ASP A 651 -22.80 -33.02 43.66
CA ASP A 651 -21.81 -33.95 44.20
C ASP A 651 -20.45 -33.28 44.34
N LEU A 652 -19.67 -33.69 45.37
CA LEU A 652 -18.37 -33.11 45.68
C LEU A 652 -17.35 -34.21 45.90
N THR A 653 -16.30 -34.21 45.11
CA THR A 653 -15.18 -35.14 45.28
C THR A 653 -13.88 -34.35 45.50
N SER A 654 -13.12 -34.75 46.54
CA SER A 654 -11.86 -34.09 46.89
C SER A 654 -10.89 -35.08 47.49
N LYS A 655 -9.59 -34.79 47.38
CA LYS A 655 -8.50 -35.50 48.06
C LYS A 655 -7.47 -34.46 48.53
N PRO A 656 -6.95 -34.59 49.76
CA PRO A 656 -5.89 -33.72 50.24
C PRO A 656 -4.70 -33.64 49.29
N GLY A 657 -4.27 -32.42 48.93
CA GLY A 657 -3.18 -32.16 48.00
C GLY A 657 -3.51 -32.30 46.51
N ASN A 658 -4.71 -32.74 46.14
CA ASN A 658 -5.11 -32.97 44.74
C ASN A 658 -6.31 -32.10 44.26
N GLY A 659 -6.68 -31.11 45.05
CA GLY A 659 -7.79 -30.20 44.75
C GLY A 659 -9.17 -30.81 44.94
N THR A 660 -10.19 -30.10 44.50
CA THR A 660 -11.60 -30.46 44.63
C THR A 660 -12.27 -30.43 43.22
N THR A 661 -13.23 -31.35 43.04
CA THR A 661 -14.12 -31.34 41.89
C THR A 661 -15.56 -31.30 42.38
N ALA A 662 -16.25 -30.21 42.09
CA ALA A 662 -17.67 -30.04 42.34
C ALA A 662 -18.44 -30.30 41.05
N ARG A 663 -19.47 -31.12 41.11
CA ARG A 663 -20.29 -31.55 40.01
C ARG A 663 -21.76 -31.15 40.26
N ILE A 664 -22.32 -30.43 39.32
CA ILE A 664 -23.76 -30.14 39.24
C ILE A 664 -24.31 -30.92 38.07
N GLN A 665 -25.41 -31.64 38.28
CA GLN A 665 -26.17 -32.26 37.24
C GLN A 665 -27.60 -31.71 37.25
N VAL A 666 -28.00 -31.09 36.11
CA VAL A 666 -29.29 -30.42 35.97
C VAL A 666 -30.09 -31.16 34.92
N ARG A 667 -31.32 -31.55 35.26
CA ARG A 667 -32.23 -32.22 34.36
C ARG A 667 -32.73 -31.24 33.29
N VAL A 668 -32.63 -31.63 32.03
CA VAL A 668 -32.96 -30.76 30.90
C VAL A 668 -34.14 -31.36 30.12
N GLN A 669 -35.14 -30.53 29.82
CA GLN A 669 -36.09 -30.87 28.76
C GLN A 669 -35.47 -30.48 27.42
N LEU A 670 -35.04 -31.47 26.64
CA LEU A 670 -34.54 -31.23 25.28
C LEU A 670 -35.71 -30.80 24.39
N THR A 671 -35.69 -29.56 23.95
CA THR A 671 -36.54 -29.09 22.87
C THR A 671 -35.88 -29.50 21.53
N PRO A 672 -36.56 -30.27 20.66
CA PRO A 672 -35.96 -30.60 19.38
C PRO A 672 -35.71 -29.35 18.56
N LYS A 673 -34.50 -29.19 18.01
CA LYS A 673 -34.18 -28.16 17.02
C LYS A 673 -35.19 -28.27 15.87
N ILE A 674 -36.06 -27.26 15.73
CA ILE A 674 -36.84 -27.02 14.52
C ILE A 674 -35.84 -26.50 13.49
N GLY A 675 -35.59 -27.33 12.41
CA GLY A 675 -34.63 -27.10 11.34
C GLY A 675 -34.87 -25.85 10.48
#